data_1a6c35eeffc3c44039c60149786ef08f
#
_entry.id   1a6c35eeffc3c44039c60149786ef08f
#
_cell.length_a   1.000
_cell.length_b   1.000
_cell.length_c   1.000
_cell.angle_alpha   90.00
_cell.angle_beta   90.00
_cell.angle_gamma   90.00
#
_symmetry.space_group_name_H-M   'P 1'
#
loop_
_entity.id
_entity.type
_entity.pdbx_description
1 polymer ?
#
loop_
_entity_poly.entity_id
_entity_poly.type
_entity_poly.pdbx_seq_one_letter_code
_entity_poly.pdbx_strand_id
1 'polypeptide(L)'
;MIERYPEQSLAKMYQRPDPKWDSYMWANQDWYNDSEGFVIPQNKVIDLTASLSSDGTLTWNVPEGDWIISCLKMKTTGVTNTPATPEATGLEVDKMSKQHVNTHFDAYMGEILRRIPEADRKSLKIVVQDSYETGSQNWTDDMLERFIKAYGYDPLPYLPTLYGKVVGNEDMSSRFLWDLRRLIADGVSYDYVGGLRDICHQHGLTTWLENYGHWGFPGEFLQYGGQSDEISGEFWNFGDLGLIENRCASSCGHIYGKKRIWAESCTSGGPNFTNYPANMKARIDRFFTEGINASLLHLYIHQPYEDRNPGMSAWFGSDFNRKNTWFSQMDLFTDYLRRSNFLLQQGTYVADVAYFIGEDTPKMTGSIDPQLPKGYSFDFINAEVFLTRAVVKDGHLTLPDGMKYRLLVLPNQKSMRPEVLGRISELVHDGLAVYGEAPEYSPSLSGYPEVDKEVSRIGTELFANDHYGKGRVFQRGIVLQDVLDALNIHPDFRCGKDMPVLFIHRTLPDAEIYFVSNQHNERVVFNGEFRVSQEFSPELWNPVTGEIRYLPDFKSKEGYISLPVELEGNESAFIVFRKNNKLTETKDNFPQKVTVCKINTPWRITFEAGKRGPETPVVWSQLKDWMNSENDSIKYFSGQAVYETTFKYSIYNRLLLNIL
;
A
#
# COMPACT_ATOMS: atom_id res chain seq x y z
N MET A 1 -7.81 3.24 -33.17
CA MET A 1 -8.01 1.77 -33.16
C MET A 1 -7.37 1.06 -32.00
N ILE A 2 -6.19 1.42 -31.54
CA ILE A 2 -5.68 1.00 -30.21
C ILE A 2 -6.63 1.41 -29.09
N GLU A 3 -7.49 2.36 -29.35
CA GLU A 3 -8.48 2.91 -28.44
C GLU A 3 -9.81 2.13 -28.39
N ARG A 4 -9.95 1.08 -29.18
CA ARG A 4 -11.17 0.28 -29.22
C ARG A 4 -11.35 -0.60 -27.97
N TYR A 5 -10.24 -1.07 -27.40
CA TYR A 5 -10.20 -1.84 -26.16
C TYR A 5 -9.17 -1.19 -25.21
N PRO A 6 -9.52 -0.06 -24.60
CA PRO A 6 -8.55 0.67 -23.76
C PRO A 6 -8.07 -0.11 -22.57
N GLU A 7 -8.94 -0.90 -21.92
CA GLU A 7 -8.57 -1.83 -20.86
C GLU A 7 -7.58 -2.90 -21.33
N GLN A 8 -7.50 -3.11 -22.62
CA GLN A 8 -6.62 -4.07 -23.28
C GLN A 8 -5.43 -3.39 -23.96
N SER A 9 -5.40 -2.07 -24.00
CA SER A 9 -4.28 -1.32 -24.52
C SER A 9 -3.16 -1.27 -23.52
N LEU A 10 -2.12 -2.05 -23.72
CA LEU A 10 -0.95 -2.11 -22.85
C LEU A 10 -0.19 -0.76 -22.76
N ALA A 11 -0.40 0.16 -23.70
CA ALA A 11 0.23 1.47 -23.71
C ALA A 11 -0.47 2.50 -22.82
N LYS A 12 -1.68 2.24 -22.35
CA LYS A 12 -2.51 3.19 -21.59
C LYS A 12 -2.98 2.63 -20.25
N MET A 13 -2.24 1.70 -19.66
CA MET A 13 -2.64 1.00 -18.45
C MET A 13 -2.40 1.85 -17.23
N TYR A 14 -3.32 2.72 -16.91
CA TYR A 14 -3.39 3.39 -15.64
C TYR A 14 -4.25 2.60 -14.68
N GLN A 15 -3.72 2.41 -13.48
CA GLN A 15 -4.41 1.68 -12.42
C GLN A 15 -4.60 2.52 -11.16
N ARG A 16 -4.35 3.82 -11.24
CA ARG A 16 -4.65 4.72 -10.13
C ARG A 16 -6.16 4.88 -9.98
N PRO A 17 -6.74 4.62 -8.83
CA PRO A 17 -8.15 4.86 -8.56
C PRO A 17 -8.39 6.35 -8.30
N ASP A 18 -7.92 7.19 -9.20
CA ASP A 18 -8.18 8.62 -9.21
C ASP A 18 -9.34 8.87 -10.20
N PRO A 19 -10.52 9.35 -9.76
CA PRO A 19 -11.63 9.64 -10.64
C PRO A 19 -11.25 10.55 -11.81
N LYS A 20 -10.26 11.37 -11.64
CA LYS A 20 -9.70 12.27 -12.64
C LYS A 20 -8.98 11.51 -13.76
N TRP A 21 -8.26 10.44 -13.42
CA TRP A 21 -7.57 9.58 -14.37
C TRP A 21 -8.50 8.53 -14.96
N ASP A 22 -9.37 7.94 -14.16
CA ASP A 22 -10.37 6.98 -14.62
C ASP A 22 -11.32 7.63 -15.63
N SER A 23 -11.79 8.85 -15.36
CA SER A 23 -12.64 9.59 -16.30
C SER A 23 -11.91 9.93 -17.61
N TYR A 24 -10.62 10.22 -17.57
CA TYR A 24 -9.82 10.50 -18.75
C TYR A 24 -9.59 9.26 -19.62
N MET A 25 -9.44 8.10 -18.99
CA MET A 25 -9.11 6.85 -19.70
C MET A 25 -10.35 6.16 -20.26
N TRP A 26 -11.48 6.21 -19.55
CA TRP A 26 -12.60 5.31 -19.77
C TRP A 26 -13.94 5.99 -19.97
N ALA A 27 -14.08 7.26 -19.59
CA ALA A 27 -15.34 7.95 -19.72
C ALA A 27 -15.73 8.12 -21.19
N ASN A 28 -16.90 7.64 -21.54
CA ASN A 28 -17.60 7.88 -22.80
C ASN A 28 -16.92 7.36 -24.07
N GLN A 29 -16.25 6.23 -23.98
CA GLN A 29 -15.90 5.55 -25.19
C GLN A 29 -17.09 4.67 -25.58
N ASP A 30 -18.01 5.21 -26.36
CA ASP A 30 -18.92 4.42 -27.20
C ASP A 30 -18.03 3.61 -28.14
N TRP A 31 -17.50 2.52 -27.61
CA TRP A 31 -16.69 1.59 -28.35
C TRP A 31 -17.61 0.94 -29.33
N TYR A 32 -17.32 1.18 -30.55
CA TYR A 32 -17.98 0.72 -31.75
C TYR A 32 -18.85 -0.50 -31.52
N ASN A 33 -20.15 -0.36 -31.75
CA ASN A 33 -20.96 -1.50 -32.12
C ASN A 33 -20.30 -2.14 -33.34
N ASP A 34 -19.67 -3.28 -33.15
CA ASP A 34 -18.97 -3.96 -34.19
C ASP A 34 -19.94 -4.37 -35.28
N SER A 35 -19.85 -3.67 -36.38
CA SER A 35 -20.35 -4.23 -37.59
C SER A 35 -19.57 -5.53 -37.86
N GLU A 36 -20.27 -6.61 -38.15
CA GLU A 36 -19.72 -7.93 -38.53
C GLU A 36 -18.55 -7.84 -39.53
N GLY A 37 -18.40 -6.71 -40.24
CA GLY A 37 -17.36 -6.46 -41.24
C GLY A 37 -15.94 -6.27 -40.70
N PHE A 38 -15.75 -6.16 -39.38
CA PHE A 38 -14.41 -5.98 -38.75
C PHE A 38 -13.88 -7.26 -38.09
N VAL A 39 -14.68 -8.32 -38.05
CA VAL A 39 -14.28 -9.59 -37.45
C VAL A 39 -13.47 -10.40 -38.48
N ILE A 40 -12.30 -10.84 -38.09
CA ILE A 40 -11.43 -11.72 -38.87
C ILE A 40 -11.68 -13.16 -38.40
N PRO A 41 -12.17 -14.08 -39.25
CA PRO A 41 -12.22 -15.47 -38.86
C PRO A 41 -10.83 -16.01 -38.55
N GLN A 42 -10.68 -16.76 -37.46
CA GLN A 42 -9.38 -17.26 -37.01
C GLN A 42 -8.62 -18.03 -38.09
N ASN A 43 -9.33 -18.85 -38.89
CA ASN A 43 -8.75 -19.62 -39.99
C ASN A 43 -8.35 -18.76 -41.21
N LYS A 44 -8.59 -17.45 -41.18
CA LYS A 44 -8.12 -16.49 -42.18
C LYS A 44 -6.87 -15.71 -41.74
N VAL A 45 -6.36 -15.95 -40.53
CA VAL A 45 -5.07 -15.46 -40.10
C VAL A 45 -4.01 -16.49 -40.49
N ILE A 46 -3.06 -16.09 -41.31
CA ILE A 46 -2.03 -16.97 -41.87
C ILE A 46 -0.66 -16.48 -41.32
N ASP A 47 0.07 -17.35 -40.65
CA ASP A 47 1.46 -17.06 -40.24
C ASP A 47 2.37 -17.21 -41.48
N LEU A 48 3.05 -16.11 -41.83
CA LEU A 48 3.99 -16.05 -42.93
C LEU A 48 5.44 -15.95 -42.46
N THR A 49 5.72 -16.12 -41.16
CA THR A 49 7.04 -15.95 -40.57
C THR A 49 8.09 -16.84 -41.25
N ALA A 50 7.75 -18.09 -41.56
CA ALA A 50 8.65 -19.00 -42.27
C ALA A 50 8.91 -18.64 -43.74
N SER A 51 8.09 -17.75 -44.33
CA SER A 51 8.22 -17.25 -45.71
C SER A 51 9.04 -15.96 -45.79
N LEU A 52 9.47 -15.43 -44.65
CA LEU A 52 10.32 -14.24 -44.54
C LEU A 52 11.79 -14.65 -44.56
N SER A 53 12.52 -14.19 -45.57
CA SER A 53 13.96 -14.41 -45.68
C SER A 53 14.77 -13.48 -44.73
N SER A 54 16.04 -13.82 -44.50
CA SER A 54 16.93 -13.05 -43.62
C SER A 54 17.22 -11.63 -44.07
N ASP A 55 17.01 -11.31 -45.36
CA ASP A 55 17.15 -9.96 -45.92
C ASP A 55 15.87 -9.14 -45.79
N GLY A 56 14.82 -9.72 -45.16
CA GLY A 56 13.51 -9.06 -45.00
C GLY A 56 12.58 -9.18 -46.20
N THR A 57 12.89 -10.03 -47.19
CA THR A 57 12.01 -10.27 -48.34
C THR A 57 10.99 -11.35 -48.01
N LEU A 58 9.70 -11.01 -48.16
CA LEU A 58 8.59 -11.94 -48.00
C LEU A 58 8.20 -12.50 -49.38
N THR A 59 8.22 -13.82 -49.52
CA THR A 59 7.72 -14.51 -50.73
C THR A 59 6.53 -15.38 -50.37
N TRP A 60 5.37 -15.03 -50.91
CA TRP A 60 4.11 -15.71 -50.62
C TRP A 60 3.20 -15.81 -51.85
N ASN A 61 2.63 -16.97 -52.07
CA ASN A 61 1.59 -17.15 -53.09
C ASN A 61 0.25 -16.70 -52.53
N VAL A 62 -0.14 -15.46 -52.87
CA VAL A 62 -1.30 -14.80 -52.31
C VAL A 62 -2.58 -15.50 -52.84
N PRO A 63 -3.43 -16.06 -51.95
CA PRO A 63 -4.74 -16.58 -52.34
C PRO A 63 -5.66 -15.47 -52.91
N GLU A 64 -6.71 -15.85 -53.61
CA GLU A 64 -7.72 -14.92 -54.08
C GLU A 64 -8.39 -14.20 -52.89
N GLY A 65 -8.58 -12.88 -52.99
CA GLY A 65 -9.20 -12.01 -51.96
C GLY A 65 -8.35 -10.83 -51.60
N ASP A 66 -8.86 -10.02 -50.65
CA ASP A 66 -8.18 -8.86 -50.08
C ASP A 66 -7.41 -9.26 -48.83
N TRP A 67 -6.14 -8.94 -48.79
CA TRP A 67 -5.24 -9.32 -47.71
C TRP A 67 -4.54 -8.12 -47.05
N ILE A 68 -4.37 -8.18 -45.75
CA ILE A 68 -3.53 -7.27 -45.00
C ILE A 68 -2.31 -8.02 -44.46
N ILE A 69 -1.13 -7.62 -44.89
CA ILE A 69 0.13 -8.16 -44.36
C ILE A 69 0.54 -7.31 -43.16
N SER A 70 0.62 -7.93 -42.00
CA SER A 70 1.07 -7.29 -40.75
C SER A 70 2.45 -7.80 -40.37
N CYS A 71 3.40 -6.89 -40.16
CA CYS A 71 4.72 -7.22 -39.66
C CYS A 71 4.84 -6.77 -38.18
N LEU A 72 4.90 -7.74 -37.29
CA LEU A 72 5.09 -7.50 -35.85
C LEU A 72 6.56 -7.64 -35.51
N LYS A 73 7.13 -6.65 -34.84
CA LYS A 73 8.54 -6.66 -34.43
C LYS A 73 8.65 -6.32 -32.96
N MET A 74 9.40 -7.10 -32.22
CA MET A 74 9.87 -6.70 -30.89
C MET A 74 10.92 -5.61 -31.03
N LYS A 75 10.83 -4.61 -30.17
CA LYS A 75 11.81 -3.52 -30.03
C LYS A 75 11.91 -3.08 -28.60
N THR A 76 12.98 -2.38 -28.26
CA THR A 76 13.09 -1.72 -26.95
C THR A 76 11.98 -0.69 -26.77
N THR A 77 11.52 -0.48 -25.55
CA THR A 77 10.53 0.57 -25.23
C THR A 77 11.06 1.96 -25.50
N GLY A 78 12.39 2.13 -25.49
CA GLY A 78 13.07 3.42 -25.61
C GLY A 78 13.10 4.22 -24.30
N VAL A 79 12.52 3.68 -23.23
CA VAL A 79 12.54 4.30 -21.91
C VAL A 79 13.92 4.14 -21.28
N THR A 80 14.41 5.20 -20.65
CA THR A 80 15.67 5.23 -19.93
C THR A 80 15.44 5.45 -18.45
N ASN A 81 16.38 4.97 -17.64
CA ASN A 81 16.35 5.19 -16.19
C ASN A 81 16.45 6.68 -15.85
N THR A 82 15.75 7.10 -14.82
CA THR A 82 15.72 8.48 -14.32
C THR A 82 15.33 8.48 -12.82
N PRO A 83 15.87 9.41 -12.00
CA PRO A 83 16.94 10.35 -12.31
C PRO A 83 18.32 9.69 -12.41
N ALA A 84 19.12 10.07 -13.38
CA ALA A 84 20.48 9.57 -13.57
C ALA A 84 21.39 10.64 -14.16
N THR A 85 22.71 10.53 -13.91
CA THR A 85 23.69 11.35 -14.64
C THR A 85 23.79 10.89 -16.09
N PRO A 86 24.26 11.73 -17.02
CA PRO A 86 24.45 11.32 -18.42
C PRO A 86 25.26 10.03 -18.58
N GLU A 87 26.29 9.83 -17.73
CA GLU A 87 27.17 8.65 -17.77
C GLU A 87 26.48 7.38 -17.28
N ALA A 88 25.44 7.51 -16.45
CA ALA A 88 24.67 6.40 -15.89
C ALA A 88 23.32 6.21 -16.58
N THR A 89 22.99 7.03 -17.58
CA THR A 89 21.73 6.91 -18.32
C THR A 89 21.81 5.80 -19.34
N GLY A 90 20.85 4.88 -19.29
CA GLY A 90 20.75 3.77 -20.23
C GLY A 90 19.29 3.30 -20.35
N LEU A 91 19.05 2.37 -21.26
CA LEU A 91 17.72 1.78 -21.44
C LEU A 91 17.31 0.98 -20.18
N GLU A 92 16.03 1.05 -19.87
CA GLU A 92 15.42 0.16 -18.88
C GLU A 92 15.59 -1.32 -19.25
N VAL A 93 15.80 -2.16 -18.23
CA VAL A 93 15.94 -3.60 -18.39
C VAL A 93 14.63 -4.25 -18.85
N ASP A 94 14.71 -5.34 -19.59
CA ASP A 94 13.55 -6.19 -19.84
C ASP A 94 13.08 -6.83 -18.52
N LYS A 95 11.92 -6.39 -18.03
CA LYS A 95 11.35 -6.78 -16.75
C LYS A 95 10.63 -8.14 -16.78
N MET A 96 10.58 -8.79 -17.93
CA MET A 96 10.01 -10.14 -18.07
C MET A 96 11.08 -11.19 -18.37
N SER A 97 12.36 -10.89 -18.12
CA SER A 97 13.47 -11.81 -18.35
C SER A 97 14.44 -11.86 -17.17
N LYS A 98 14.45 -12.97 -16.43
CA LYS A 98 15.44 -13.20 -15.37
C LYS A 98 16.88 -13.06 -15.89
N GLN A 99 17.13 -13.46 -17.13
CA GLN A 99 18.44 -13.37 -17.73
C GLN A 99 18.89 -11.91 -17.87
N HIS A 100 18.02 -11.04 -18.37
CA HIS A 100 18.33 -9.60 -18.51
C HIS A 100 18.45 -8.92 -17.14
N VAL A 101 17.59 -9.26 -16.18
CA VAL A 101 17.68 -8.78 -14.80
C VAL A 101 19.03 -9.19 -14.16
N ASN A 102 19.44 -10.44 -14.35
CA ASN A 102 20.74 -10.93 -13.86
C ASN A 102 21.90 -10.19 -14.51
N THR A 103 21.83 -9.95 -15.83
CA THR A 103 22.86 -9.20 -16.56
C THR A 103 22.97 -7.77 -16.04
N HIS A 104 21.84 -7.11 -15.80
CA HIS A 104 21.79 -5.78 -15.21
C HIS A 104 22.37 -5.78 -13.78
N PHE A 105 21.97 -6.72 -12.94
CA PHE A 105 22.51 -6.87 -11.59
C PHE A 105 24.02 -7.06 -11.61
N ASP A 106 24.54 -7.96 -12.46
CA ASP A 106 25.98 -8.24 -12.53
C ASP A 106 26.79 -7.04 -13.00
N ALA A 107 26.26 -6.27 -13.96
CA ALA A 107 26.92 -5.08 -14.48
C ALA A 107 27.04 -3.94 -13.45
N TYR A 108 26.11 -3.84 -12.48
CA TYR A 108 26.09 -2.80 -11.46
C TYR A 108 26.45 -3.35 -10.07
N MET A 109 25.57 -4.11 -9.46
CA MET A 109 25.77 -4.66 -8.11
C MET A 109 26.91 -5.69 -8.09
N GLY A 110 27.01 -6.54 -9.13
CA GLY A 110 28.11 -7.48 -9.28
C GLY A 110 29.47 -6.80 -9.29
N GLU A 111 29.58 -5.63 -9.92
CA GLU A 111 30.82 -4.85 -9.92
C GLU A 111 31.17 -4.30 -8.53
N ILE A 112 30.19 -3.84 -7.76
CA ILE A 112 30.37 -3.43 -6.37
C ILE A 112 30.84 -4.62 -5.52
N LEU A 113 30.20 -5.78 -5.70
CA LEU A 113 30.53 -7.01 -4.97
C LEU A 113 31.93 -7.55 -5.31
N ARG A 114 32.40 -7.36 -6.53
CA ARG A 114 33.77 -7.72 -6.94
C ARG A 114 34.84 -6.79 -6.37
N ARG A 115 34.53 -5.49 -6.27
CA ARG A 115 35.48 -4.48 -5.80
C ARG A 115 35.60 -4.39 -4.28
N ILE A 116 34.54 -4.68 -3.54
CA ILE A 116 34.52 -4.58 -2.09
C ILE A 116 34.64 -5.99 -1.49
N PRO A 117 35.71 -6.29 -0.73
CA PRO A 117 35.86 -7.58 -0.07
C PRO A 117 34.67 -7.91 0.82
N GLU A 118 34.31 -9.19 0.90
CA GLU A 118 33.15 -9.64 1.69
C GLU A 118 33.22 -9.20 3.15
N ALA A 119 34.41 -9.23 3.76
CA ALA A 119 34.63 -8.80 5.13
C ALA A 119 34.30 -7.31 5.38
N ASP A 120 34.34 -6.49 4.32
CA ASP A 120 34.09 -5.05 4.40
C ASP A 120 32.64 -4.67 4.04
N ARG A 121 31.86 -5.60 3.49
CA ARG A 121 30.46 -5.40 3.09
C ARG A 121 29.45 -5.54 4.25
N LYS A 122 29.86 -5.26 5.48
CA LYS A 122 29.04 -5.51 6.68
C LYS A 122 27.70 -4.77 6.72
N SER A 123 27.66 -3.59 6.16
CA SER A 123 26.44 -2.73 6.10
C SER A 123 25.61 -2.89 4.81
N LEU A 124 26.17 -3.52 3.77
CA LEU A 124 25.40 -3.81 2.55
C LEU A 124 24.52 -5.03 2.79
N LYS A 125 23.22 -4.83 2.99
CA LYS A 125 22.27 -5.88 3.35
C LYS A 125 21.09 -5.98 2.40
N ILE A 126 20.66 -4.84 1.84
CA ILE A 126 19.40 -4.72 1.12
C ILE A 126 19.67 -4.04 -0.22
N VAL A 127 19.05 -4.57 -1.27
CA VAL A 127 18.95 -3.94 -2.60
C VAL A 127 17.55 -3.36 -2.73
N VAL A 128 17.48 -2.10 -3.13
CA VAL A 128 16.22 -1.37 -3.28
C VAL A 128 15.73 -1.45 -4.71
N GLN A 129 14.46 -1.81 -4.86
CA GLN A 129 13.66 -1.59 -6.06
C GLN A 129 12.67 -0.49 -5.75
N ASP A 130 12.84 0.65 -6.39
CA ASP A 130 11.96 1.79 -6.29
C ASP A 130 10.67 1.58 -7.07
N SER A 131 9.76 2.55 -7.05
CA SER A 131 8.48 2.50 -7.73
C SER A 131 8.58 2.17 -9.22
N TYR A 132 7.56 1.47 -9.75
CA TYR A 132 7.48 1.17 -11.17
C TYR A 132 6.93 2.38 -11.94
N GLU A 133 7.79 3.12 -12.62
CA GLU A 133 7.43 4.37 -13.33
C GLU A 133 7.89 4.42 -14.79
N THR A 134 8.12 3.28 -15.39
CA THR A 134 8.81 3.17 -16.68
C THR A 134 7.89 2.86 -17.86
N GLY A 135 6.58 2.96 -17.65
CA GLY A 135 5.59 2.68 -18.69
C GLY A 135 5.37 1.19 -18.96
N SER A 136 4.55 0.91 -19.95
CA SER A 136 4.15 -0.47 -20.27
C SER A 136 5.25 -1.21 -21.01
N GLN A 137 5.41 -2.48 -20.63
CA GLN A 137 6.13 -3.49 -21.41
C GLN A 137 5.16 -4.62 -21.75
N ASN A 138 5.20 -5.14 -22.97
CA ASN A 138 4.22 -6.13 -23.43
C ASN A 138 4.84 -7.35 -24.13
N TRP A 139 6.15 -7.43 -24.23
CA TRP A 139 6.83 -8.51 -24.93
C TRP A 139 8.21 -8.78 -24.36
N THR A 140 8.69 -10.02 -24.50
CA THR A 140 10.05 -10.49 -24.16
C THR A 140 10.50 -11.55 -25.16
N ASP A 141 11.76 -11.95 -25.12
CA ASP A 141 12.41 -12.81 -26.10
C ASP A 141 11.69 -14.15 -26.33
N ASP A 142 11.21 -14.78 -25.25
CA ASP A 142 10.57 -16.10 -25.27
C ASP A 142 9.04 -16.05 -25.07
N MET A 143 8.40 -14.92 -25.36
CA MET A 143 6.98 -14.70 -25.07
C MET A 143 6.06 -15.77 -25.67
N LEU A 144 6.29 -16.17 -26.92
CA LEU A 144 5.45 -17.17 -27.60
C LEU A 144 5.53 -18.54 -26.90
N GLU A 145 6.74 -18.96 -26.54
CA GLU A 145 6.96 -20.22 -25.84
C GLU A 145 6.29 -20.22 -24.47
N ARG A 146 6.46 -19.13 -23.73
CA ARG A 146 5.81 -18.93 -22.42
C ARG A 146 4.30 -18.96 -22.52
N PHE A 147 3.75 -18.29 -23.55
CA PHE A 147 2.31 -18.25 -23.75
C PHE A 147 1.73 -19.63 -24.01
N ILE A 148 2.33 -20.38 -24.96
CA ILE A 148 1.89 -21.74 -25.29
C ILE A 148 2.00 -22.65 -24.06
N LYS A 149 3.08 -22.54 -23.31
CA LYS A 149 3.27 -23.30 -22.06
C LYS A 149 2.22 -22.98 -20.99
N ALA A 150 1.85 -21.70 -20.85
CA ALA A 150 0.91 -21.26 -19.83
C ALA A 150 -0.55 -21.60 -20.17
N TYR A 151 -0.94 -21.43 -21.44
CA TYR A 151 -2.35 -21.48 -21.83
C TYR A 151 -2.69 -22.63 -22.78
N GLY A 152 -1.72 -23.33 -23.34
CA GLY A 152 -1.93 -24.54 -24.15
C GLY A 152 -2.46 -24.29 -25.56
N TYR A 153 -2.44 -23.05 -26.06
CA TYR A 153 -2.84 -22.72 -27.43
C TYR A 153 -1.88 -21.74 -28.08
N ASP A 154 -1.91 -21.69 -29.42
CA ASP A 154 -1.06 -20.80 -30.23
C ASP A 154 -1.60 -19.36 -30.19
N PRO A 155 -0.81 -18.37 -29.73
CA PRO A 155 -1.21 -16.96 -29.70
C PRO A 155 -1.16 -16.27 -31.07
N LEU A 156 -0.40 -16.82 -32.05
CA LEU A 156 -0.14 -16.15 -33.34
C LEU A 156 -1.42 -15.71 -34.08
N PRO A 157 -2.47 -16.54 -34.17
CA PRO A 157 -3.72 -16.13 -34.84
C PRO A 157 -4.40 -14.92 -34.19
N TYR A 158 -4.16 -14.68 -32.90
CA TYR A 158 -4.80 -13.61 -32.12
C TYR A 158 -3.98 -12.32 -32.05
N LEU A 159 -2.71 -12.31 -32.50
CA LEU A 159 -1.88 -11.11 -32.47
C LEU A 159 -2.48 -9.87 -33.17
N PRO A 160 -3.35 -10.00 -34.21
CA PRO A 160 -4.04 -8.85 -34.76
C PRO A 160 -4.89 -8.05 -33.76
N THR A 161 -5.30 -8.66 -32.65
CA THR A 161 -6.02 -7.95 -31.56
C THR A 161 -5.19 -6.84 -30.93
N LEU A 162 -3.85 -6.97 -30.91
CA LEU A 162 -2.93 -5.97 -30.36
C LEU A 162 -3.00 -4.61 -31.07
N TYR A 163 -3.49 -4.59 -32.30
CA TYR A 163 -3.72 -3.36 -33.06
C TYR A 163 -5.19 -3.14 -33.42
N GLY A 164 -6.11 -3.66 -32.59
CA GLY A 164 -7.52 -3.35 -32.61
C GLY A 164 -8.35 -4.12 -33.61
N LYS A 165 -7.91 -5.32 -34.04
CA LYS A 165 -8.74 -6.23 -34.80
C LYS A 165 -9.49 -7.19 -33.87
N VAL A 166 -10.66 -7.67 -34.30
CA VAL A 166 -11.36 -8.75 -33.62
C VAL A 166 -11.09 -10.03 -34.41
N VAL A 167 -10.63 -11.07 -33.71
CA VAL A 167 -10.34 -12.38 -34.28
C VAL A 167 -11.29 -13.41 -33.66
N GLY A 168 -11.98 -14.17 -34.53
CA GLY A 168 -13.02 -15.10 -34.13
C GLY A 168 -14.31 -14.39 -33.75
N ASN A 169 -14.34 -13.84 -32.56
CA ASN A 169 -15.39 -12.95 -32.06
C ASN A 169 -14.80 -12.06 -30.93
N GLU A 170 -15.61 -11.15 -30.37
CA GLU A 170 -15.16 -10.24 -29.28
C GLU A 170 -14.77 -10.99 -28.01
N ASP A 171 -15.54 -12.01 -27.64
CA ASP A 171 -15.29 -12.82 -26.45
C ASP A 171 -13.94 -13.54 -26.55
N MET A 172 -13.67 -14.24 -27.67
CA MET A 172 -12.39 -14.90 -27.89
C MET A 172 -11.21 -13.91 -27.88
N SER A 173 -11.38 -12.75 -28.53
CA SER A 173 -10.34 -11.71 -28.57
C SER A 173 -10.08 -11.12 -27.19
N SER A 174 -11.12 -10.89 -26.40
CA SER A 174 -11.00 -10.38 -25.02
C SER A 174 -10.30 -11.38 -24.11
N ARG A 175 -10.63 -12.67 -24.21
CA ARG A 175 -9.99 -13.74 -23.42
C ARG A 175 -8.51 -13.90 -23.78
N PHE A 176 -8.17 -13.84 -25.07
CA PHE A 176 -6.75 -13.84 -25.48
C PHE A 176 -5.98 -12.66 -24.90
N LEU A 177 -6.56 -11.47 -24.95
CA LEU A 177 -5.93 -10.28 -24.39
C LEU A 177 -5.84 -10.34 -22.86
N TRP A 178 -6.79 -10.98 -22.20
CA TRP A 178 -6.73 -11.28 -20.77
C TRP A 178 -5.54 -12.22 -20.47
N ASP A 179 -5.40 -13.33 -21.21
CA ASP A 179 -4.29 -14.27 -21.07
C ASP A 179 -2.95 -13.58 -21.26
N LEU A 180 -2.82 -12.74 -22.29
CA LEU A 180 -1.58 -12.01 -22.56
C LEU A 180 -1.23 -11.04 -21.42
N ARG A 181 -2.20 -10.27 -20.92
CA ARG A 181 -1.99 -9.35 -19.81
C ARG A 181 -1.62 -10.10 -18.53
N ARG A 182 -2.27 -11.22 -18.25
CA ARG A 182 -1.93 -12.05 -17.08
C ARG A 182 -0.51 -12.59 -17.19
N LEU A 183 -0.09 -13.07 -18.35
CA LEU A 183 1.27 -13.55 -18.58
C LEU A 183 2.32 -12.44 -18.38
N ILE A 184 2.01 -11.23 -18.85
CA ILE A 184 2.89 -10.05 -18.62
C ILE A 184 3.00 -9.74 -17.13
N ALA A 185 1.88 -9.72 -16.41
CA ALA A 185 1.86 -9.46 -14.98
C ALA A 185 2.66 -10.52 -14.20
N ASP A 186 2.52 -11.79 -14.58
CA ASP A 186 3.30 -12.89 -14.01
C ASP A 186 4.79 -12.71 -14.30
N GLY A 187 5.17 -12.38 -15.53
CA GLY A 187 6.56 -12.11 -15.91
C GLY A 187 7.17 -10.97 -15.09
N VAL A 188 6.49 -9.85 -14.99
CA VAL A 188 6.97 -8.70 -14.20
C VAL A 188 7.06 -9.04 -12.71
N SER A 189 6.17 -9.86 -12.18
CA SER A 189 6.23 -10.29 -10.78
C SER A 189 7.37 -11.30 -10.53
N TYR A 190 7.41 -12.37 -11.31
CA TYR A 190 8.34 -13.49 -11.04
C TYR A 190 9.73 -13.31 -11.64
N ASP A 191 9.84 -12.66 -12.80
CA ASP A 191 11.14 -12.53 -13.49
C ASP A 191 11.86 -11.24 -13.12
N TYR A 192 11.12 -10.13 -12.89
CA TYR A 192 11.73 -8.88 -12.44
C TYR A 192 11.93 -8.87 -10.92
N VAL A 193 10.85 -8.79 -10.15
CA VAL A 193 10.95 -8.70 -8.68
C VAL A 193 11.52 -9.99 -8.11
N GLY A 194 10.93 -11.13 -8.46
CA GLY A 194 11.40 -12.44 -8.05
C GLY A 194 12.80 -12.77 -8.56
N GLY A 195 13.12 -12.38 -9.80
CA GLY A 195 14.45 -12.57 -10.39
C GLY A 195 15.53 -11.79 -9.65
N LEU A 196 15.24 -10.51 -9.29
CA LEU A 196 16.17 -9.71 -8.49
C LEU A 196 16.33 -10.27 -7.07
N ARG A 197 15.22 -10.70 -6.43
CA ARG A 197 15.32 -11.38 -5.13
C ARG A 197 16.19 -12.61 -5.19
N ASP A 198 15.98 -13.47 -6.18
CA ASP A 198 16.70 -14.74 -6.30
C ASP A 198 18.20 -14.52 -6.45
N ILE A 199 18.65 -13.54 -7.25
CA ILE A 199 20.07 -13.21 -7.39
C ILE A 199 20.62 -12.53 -6.13
N CYS A 200 19.86 -11.66 -5.48
CA CYS A 200 20.26 -11.06 -4.21
C CYS A 200 20.51 -12.13 -3.13
N HIS A 201 19.63 -13.12 -3.01
CA HIS A 201 19.79 -14.24 -2.08
C HIS A 201 21.07 -15.04 -2.32
N GLN A 202 21.49 -15.24 -3.58
CA GLN A 202 22.76 -15.90 -3.92
C GLN A 202 23.98 -15.15 -3.37
N HIS A 203 23.85 -13.85 -3.16
CA HIS A 203 24.88 -12.97 -2.60
C HIS A 203 24.67 -12.62 -1.12
N GLY A 204 23.72 -13.26 -0.42
CA GLY A 204 23.41 -12.99 0.99
C GLY A 204 22.77 -11.63 1.24
N LEU A 205 22.15 -11.06 0.20
CA LEU A 205 21.39 -9.81 0.24
C LEU A 205 19.89 -10.09 0.23
N THR A 206 19.10 -9.16 0.74
CA THR A 206 17.64 -9.16 0.63
C THR A 206 17.16 -8.02 -0.27
N THR A 207 15.91 -8.06 -0.68
CA THR A 207 15.29 -7.01 -1.50
C THR A 207 14.29 -6.21 -0.69
N TRP A 208 14.19 -4.92 -1.01
CA TRP A 208 13.16 -4.01 -0.56
C TRP A 208 12.48 -3.43 -1.80
N LEU A 209 11.15 -3.48 -1.85
CA LEU A 209 10.36 -3.03 -2.99
C LEU A 209 9.38 -1.96 -2.57
N GLU A 210 9.36 -0.87 -3.30
CA GLU A 210 8.25 0.04 -3.27
C GLU A 210 7.12 -0.51 -4.13
N ASN A 211 6.08 -1.01 -3.47
CA ASN A 211 4.92 -1.63 -4.12
C ASN A 211 3.93 -0.59 -4.63
N TYR A 212 4.45 0.31 -5.40
CA TYR A 212 3.77 1.43 -6.02
C TYR A 212 4.25 1.55 -7.47
N GLY A 213 3.40 2.01 -8.34
CA GLY A 213 3.74 2.24 -9.72
C GLY A 213 2.66 3.03 -10.41
N HIS A 214 2.99 3.63 -11.53
CA HIS A 214 2.07 4.36 -12.35
C HIS A 214 2.51 4.34 -13.82
N TRP A 215 1.73 5.00 -14.70
CA TRP A 215 2.08 5.20 -16.10
C TRP A 215 2.41 3.91 -16.85
N GLY A 216 1.46 2.98 -16.80
CA GLY A 216 1.57 1.73 -17.53
C GLY A 216 2.12 0.57 -16.71
N PHE A 217 2.01 0.63 -15.37
CA PHE A 217 2.30 -0.53 -14.52
C PHE A 217 1.53 -1.77 -15.00
N PRO A 218 2.21 -2.85 -15.41
CA PRO A 218 1.55 -3.97 -16.04
C PRO A 218 1.23 -5.12 -15.09
N GLY A 219 1.61 -5.00 -13.81
CA GLY A 219 1.54 -6.08 -12.83
C GLY A 219 0.22 -6.17 -12.07
N GLU A 220 0.19 -7.07 -11.10
CA GLU A 220 -0.82 -7.20 -10.05
C GLU A 220 -0.13 -6.94 -8.71
N PHE A 221 -0.56 -5.92 -8.00
CA PHE A 221 0.18 -5.35 -6.87
C PHE A 221 0.47 -6.32 -5.72
N LEU A 222 -0.44 -7.24 -5.38
CA LEU A 222 -0.19 -8.22 -4.32
C LEU A 222 0.83 -9.27 -4.75
N GLN A 223 0.70 -9.79 -5.96
CA GLN A 223 1.63 -10.76 -6.52
C GLN A 223 3.02 -10.14 -6.74
N TYR A 224 3.06 -8.93 -7.30
CA TYR A 224 4.27 -8.16 -7.53
C TYR A 224 5.02 -7.91 -6.21
N GLY A 225 4.33 -7.36 -5.21
CA GLY A 225 4.89 -7.11 -3.88
C GLY A 225 5.23 -8.40 -3.12
N GLY A 226 4.48 -9.48 -3.35
CA GLY A 226 4.71 -10.79 -2.76
C GLY A 226 6.10 -11.35 -3.06
N GLN A 227 6.68 -11.01 -4.21
CA GLN A 227 7.96 -11.55 -4.67
C GLN A 227 9.19 -10.87 -4.05
N SER A 228 9.08 -9.71 -3.40
CA SER A 228 10.19 -9.09 -2.66
C SER A 228 10.28 -9.60 -1.21
N ASP A 229 11.44 -9.43 -0.55
CA ASP A 229 11.57 -9.76 0.88
C ASP A 229 10.85 -8.75 1.75
N GLU A 230 11.05 -7.46 1.50
CA GLU A 230 10.40 -6.36 2.20
C GLU A 230 9.54 -5.54 1.24
N ILE A 231 8.52 -4.91 1.75
CA ILE A 231 7.53 -4.18 0.97
C ILE A 231 7.33 -2.78 1.50
N SER A 232 7.10 -1.83 0.60
CA SER A 232 6.81 -0.45 0.91
C SER A 232 5.60 0.06 0.13
N GLY A 233 4.86 0.95 0.74
CA GLY A 233 4.00 1.90 0.05
C GLY A 233 4.70 3.25 -0.08
N GLU A 234 3.95 4.28 -0.48
CA GLU A 234 4.40 5.66 -0.57
C GLU A 234 3.31 6.59 -0.06
N PHE A 235 3.69 7.69 0.59
CA PHE A 235 2.77 8.78 0.81
C PHE A 235 3.45 10.15 0.83
N TRP A 236 2.75 11.10 0.24
CA TRP A 236 3.12 12.51 0.24
C TRP A 236 2.51 13.23 1.43
N ASN A 237 3.07 14.37 1.83
CA ASN A 237 2.52 15.21 2.90
C ASN A 237 1.18 15.85 2.54
N PHE A 238 0.73 15.73 1.30
CA PHE A 238 -0.53 16.27 0.78
C PHE A 238 -1.13 15.34 -0.29
N GLY A 239 -2.36 15.63 -0.68
CA GLY A 239 -3.09 14.83 -1.66
C GLY A 239 -3.76 13.61 -1.03
N ASP A 240 -4.44 12.83 -1.84
CA ASP A 240 -5.08 11.56 -1.46
C ASP A 240 -5.20 10.68 -2.70
N LEU A 241 -4.51 9.56 -2.70
CA LEU A 241 -4.60 8.52 -3.73
C LEU A 241 -5.43 7.33 -3.24
N GLY A 242 -6.06 7.45 -2.06
CA GLY A 242 -6.90 6.41 -1.48
C GLY A 242 -6.11 5.16 -1.10
N LEU A 243 -6.67 4.00 -1.43
CA LEU A 243 -6.13 2.71 -1.00
C LEU A 243 -4.81 2.33 -1.68
N ILE A 244 -4.46 2.97 -2.79
CA ILE A 244 -3.23 2.69 -3.52
C ILE A 244 -1.97 3.14 -2.75
N GLU A 245 -2.07 4.17 -1.92
CA GLU A 245 -0.91 4.72 -1.21
C GLU A 245 -0.26 3.66 -0.30
N ASN A 246 -1.00 3.10 0.62
CA ASN A 246 -0.41 2.22 1.63
C ASN A 246 -1.21 0.96 1.94
N ARG A 247 -2.55 0.96 1.76
CA ARG A 247 -3.36 -0.22 2.05
C ARG A 247 -2.97 -1.43 1.18
N CYS A 248 -2.58 -1.19 -0.06
CA CYS A 248 -2.09 -2.23 -0.96
C CYS A 248 -0.81 -2.87 -0.46
N ALA A 249 0.16 -2.05 0.00
CA ALA A 249 1.40 -2.54 0.59
C ALA A 249 1.16 -3.31 1.89
N SER A 250 0.28 -2.79 2.78
CA SER A 250 0.00 -3.46 4.05
C SER A 250 -0.71 -4.79 3.86
N SER A 251 -1.74 -4.86 3.00
CA SER A 251 -2.40 -6.14 2.68
C SER A 251 -1.42 -7.14 2.08
N CYS A 252 -0.57 -6.71 1.15
CA CYS A 252 0.49 -7.55 0.61
C CYS A 252 1.42 -8.08 1.72
N GLY A 253 1.88 -7.20 2.61
CA GLY A 253 2.71 -7.58 3.75
C GLY A 253 2.04 -8.64 4.62
N HIS A 254 0.77 -8.46 4.94
CA HIS A 254 0.01 -9.37 5.79
C HIS A 254 -0.19 -10.75 5.14
N ILE A 255 -0.64 -10.81 3.88
CA ILE A 255 -0.97 -12.10 3.24
C ILE A 255 0.26 -12.90 2.81
N TYR A 256 1.42 -12.24 2.63
CA TYR A 256 2.70 -12.90 2.33
C TYR A 256 3.60 -13.06 3.57
N GLY A 257 3.15 -12.65 4.77
CA GLY A 257 3.85 -12.86 6.03
C GLY A 257 5.06 -11.96 6.25
N LYS A 258 5.07 -10.78 5.66
CA LYS A 258 6.14 -9.79 5.83
C LYS A 258 5.95 -9.03 7.14
N LYS A 259 6.95 -9.04 7.98
CA LYS A 259 6.88 -8.44 9.32
C LYS A 259 6.99 -6.91 9.28
N ARG A 260 7.83 -6.38 8.39
CA ARG A 260 8.00 -4.95 8.19
C ARG A 260 7.26 -4.52 6.93
N ILE A 261 6.43 -3.53 7.10
CA ILE A 261 5.65 -2.92 6.03
C ILE A 261 6.04 -1.44 6.04
N TRP A 262 6.85 -1.07 5.06
CA TRP A 262 7.42 0.24 4.94
C TRP A 262 6.48 1.22 4.23
N ALA A 263 6.77 2.48 4.37
CA ALA A 263 6.35 3.49 3.41
C ALA A 263 7.51 4.45 3.15
N GLU A 264 7.72 4.82 1.89
CA GLU A 264 8.37 6.05 1.56
C GLU A 264 7.51 7.18 2.12
N SER A 265 8.02 7.86 3.14
CA SER A 265 7.22 8.65 4.06
C SER A 265 7.52 10.13 3.93
N CYS A 266 6.45 10.93 3.81
CA CYS A 266 6.52 12.37 3.84
C CYS A 266 7.17 13.01 2.61
N THR A 267 7.14 12.37 1.46
CA THR A 267 7.45 13.00 0.18
C THR A 267 6.64 14.28 0.03
N SER A 268 7.25 15.36 -0.41
CA SER A 268 6.58 16.66 -0.42
C SER A 268 6.89 17.47 -1.68
N GLY A 269 5.90 18.20 -2.18
CA GLY A 269 6.06 19.22 -3.22
C GLY A 269 5.81 20.61 -2.65
N GLY A 270 6.01 21.64 -3.46
CA GLY A 270 5.82 23.04 -3.07
C GLY A 270 7.09 23.69 -2.54
N PRO A 271 6.97 24.74 -1.74
CA PRO A 271 8.14 25.43 -1.21
C PRO A 271 8.98 24.54 -0.29
N ASN A 272 10.29 24.52 -0.52
CA ASN A 272 11.21 23.72 0.26
C ASN A 272 11.30 24.19 1.72
N PHE A 273 11.59 23.25 2.64
CA PHE A 273 11.80 23.52 4.07
C PHE A 273 10.56 24.08 4.78
N THR A 274 9.35 23.76 4.32
CA THR A 274 8.10 24.23 4.91
C THR A 274 7.41 23.21 5.78
N ASN A 275 7.80 21.95 5.68
CA ASN A 275 7.24 20.88 6.49
C ASN A 275 8.00 20.71 7.82
N TYR A 276 7.27 20.32 8.84
CA TYR A 276 7.78 20.10 10.19
C TYR A 276 6.96 19.00 10.89
N PRO A 277 7.48 18.38 11.97
CA PRO A 277 6.85 17.20 12.58
C PRO A 277 5.34 17.32 12.87
N ALA A 278 4.87 18.49 13.32
CA ALA A 278 3.47 18.65 13.69
C ALA A 278 2.52 18.62 12.49
N ASN A 279 2.91 19.17 11.33
CA ASN A 279 2.03 19.13 10.14
C ASN A 279 2.10 17.78 9.40
N MET A 280 3.16 16.99 9.62
CA MET A 280 3.29 15.65 9.04
C MET A 280 2.60 14.56 9.88
N LYS A 281 2.50 14.78 11.21
CA LYS A 281 2.12 13.73 12.18
C LYS A 281 0.77 13.09 11.91
N ALA A 282 -0.28 13.88 11.71
CA ALA A 282 -1.63 13.33 11.52
C ALA A 282 -1.70 12.39 10.29
N ARG A 283 -0.97 12.75 9.23
CA ARG A 283 -0.90 11.92 8.02
C ARG A 283 -0.09 10.64 8.24
N ILE A 284 1.02 10.72 8.94
CA ILE A 284 1.80 9.53 9.34
C ILE A 284 0.92 8.59 10.18
N ASP A 285 0.21 9.13 11.16
CA ASP A 285 -0.69 8.36 12.03
C ASP A 285 -1.81 7.68 11.24
N ARG A 286 -2.38 8.37 10.24
CA ARG A 286 -3.35 7.76 9.31
C ARG A 286 -2.77 6.50 8.68
N PHE A 287 -1.56 6.57 8.12
CA PHE A 287 -0.96 5.43 7.44
C PHE A 287 -0.48 4.34 8.40
N PHE A 288 -0.16 4.67 9.63
CA PHE A 288 0.01 3.66 10.69
C PHE A 288 -1.28 2.87 10.91
N THR A 289 -2.45 3.53 10.91
CA THR A 289 -3.74 2.82 11.01
C THR A 289 -4.11 2.03 9.75
N GLU A 290 -3.49 2.31 8.62
CA GLU A 290 -3.60 1.51 7.40
C GLU A 290 -2.65 0.31 7.34
N GLY A 291 -1.74 0.15 8.33
CA GLY A 291 -0.87 -1.00 8.49
C GLY A 291 0.61 -0.75 8.23
N ILE A 292 1.02 0.48 7.90
CA ILE A 292 2.44 0.84 7.83
C ILE A 292 3.03 0.76 9.23
N ASN A 293 4.20 0.13 9.32
CA ASN A 293 4.91 -0.08 10.57
C ASN A 293 6.41 0.13 10.47
N ALA A 294 6.88 0.70 9.37
CA ALA A 294 8.27 1.08 9.16
C ALA A 294 8.32 2.33 8.26
N SER A 295 9.03 3.37 8.68
CA SER A 295 9.08 4.65 7.97
C SER A 295 10.44 4.83 7.30
N LEU A 296 10.45 5.10 6.00
CA LEU A 296 11.59 5.56 5.24
C LEU A 296 11.36 7.04 4.92
N LEU A 297 12.05 7.93 5.64
CA LEU A 297 11.82 9.36 5.47
C LEU A 297 12.37 9.85 4.12
N HIS A 298 11.52 10.44 3.33
CA HIS A 298 11.85 10.97 2.02
C HIS A 298 11.68 12.50 2.01
N LEU A 299 12.72 13.33 1.78
CA LEU A 299 13.98 12.87 1.22
C LEU A 299 15.14 13.62 1.88
N TYR A 300 16.28 12.96 2.02
CA TYR A 300 17.54 13.62 2.33
C TYR A 300 18.29 13.97 1.05
N ILE A 301 18.49 15.26 0.82
CA ILE A 301 19.33 15.75 -0.28
C ILE A 301 20.74 16.05 0.25
N HIS A 302 21.74 15.49 -0.43
CA HIS A 302 23.14 15.74 -0.11
C HIS A 302 23.46 17.24 -0.09
N GLN A 303 24.08 17.71 1.00
CA GLN A 303 24.44 19.11 1.23
C GLN A 303 25.96 19.25 1.25
N PRO A 304 26.64 19.37 0.10
CA PRO A 304 28.11 19.40 0.06
C PRO A 304 28.70 20.73 0.49
N TYR A 305 27.88 21.80 0.56
CA TYR A 305 28.33 23.15 0.88
C TYR A 305 27.78 23.62 2.21
N GLU A 306 28.64 23.96 3.15
CA GLU A 306 28.22 24.50 4.47
C GLU A 306 27.71 25.94 4.39
N ASP A 307 28.26 26.73 3.51
CA ASP A 307 27.99 28.18 3.36
C ASP A 307 26.73 28.50 2.54
N ARG A 308 26.13 27.50 1.86
CA ARG A 308 24.91 27.68 1.08
C ARG A 308 23.66 27.49 1.93
N ASN A 309 22.83 28.52 2.01
CA ASN A 309 21.53 28.48 2.68
C ASN A 309 20.45 29.01 1.73
N PRO A 310 19.31 28.32 1.60
CA PRO A 310 18.83 27.16 2.39
C PRO A 310 19.46 25.82 1.99
N GLY A 311 20.36 25.76 1.03
CA GLY A 311 21.01 24.55 0.55
C GLY A 311 20.37 23.99 -0.71
N MET A 312 20.83 22.79 -1.09
CA MET A 312 20.29 22.08 -2.27
C MET A 312 18.96 21.42 -1.91
N SER A 313 18.06 21.36 -2.89
CA SER A 313 16.72 20.80 -2.75
C SER A 313 16.30 20.05 -4.00
N ALA A 314 15.30 19.16 -3.86
CA ALA A 314 14.57 18.55 -4.94
C ALA A 314 13.12 19.07 -4.96
N TRP A 315 12.45 19.00 -6.11
CA TRP A 315 11.05 19.42 -6.22
C TRP A 315 10.08 18.54 -5.43
N PHE A 316 10.50 17.31 -5.09
CA PHE A 316 9.72 16.32 -4.35
C PHE A 316 10.12 16.19 -2.88
N GLY A 317 10.90 17.11 -2.34
CA GLY A 317 11.17 17.23 -0.91
C GLY A 317 12.61 17.58 -0.56
N SER A 318 12.79 18.17 0.63
CA SER A 318 14.11 18.55 1.16
C SER A 318 14.09 18.72 2.66
N ASP A 319 13.07 18.16 3.33
CA ASP A 319 12.78 18.55 4.71
C ASP A 319 13.71 17.87 5.73
N PHE A 320 14.23 16.68 5.43
CA PHE A 320 14.99 15.88 6.38
C PHE A 320 16.51 16.07 6.28
N ASN A 321 17.00 17.30 6.43
CA ASN A 321 18.43 17.57 6.38
C ASN A 321 18.85 18.69 7.35
N ARG A 322 20.19 18.79 7.60
CA ARG A 322 20.77 19.73 8.56
C ARG A 322 20.55 21.21 8.26
N LYS A 323 20.08 21.56 7.08
CA LYS A 323 19.76 22.96 6.74
C LYS A 323 18.34 23.35 7.16
N ASN A 324 17.51 22.40 7.55
CA ASN A 324 16.19 22.70 8.08
C ASN A 324 16.28 23.23 9.52
N THR A 325 15.43 24.18 9.87
CA THR A 325 15.49 24.89 11.16
C THR A 325 15.21 24.00 12.36
N TRP A 326 14.42 22.94 12.21
CA TRP A 326 14.10 22.01 13.28
C TRP A 326 15.01 20.76 13.32
N PHE A 327 15.99 20.66 12.43
CA PHE A 327 16.85 19.47 12.33
C PHE A 327 17.59 19.13 13.63
N SER A 328 17.99 20.15 14.42
CA SER A 328 18.63 19.94 15.73
C SER A 328 17.75 19.18 16.74
N GLN A 329 16.45 19.03 16.45
CA GLN A 329 15.46 18.32 17.27
C GLN A 329 14.87 17.10 16.53
N MET A 330 15.52 16.66 15.47
CA MET A 330 15.11 15.52 14.66
C MET A 330 15.00 14.23 15.47
N ASP A 331 15.80 14.10 16.53
CA ASP A 331 15.79 12.98 17.46
C ASP A 331 14.42 12.78 18.12
N LEU A 332 13.74 13.85 18.50
CA LEU A 332 12.39 13.78 19.10
C LEU A 332 11.38 13.19 18.12
N PHE A 333 11.47 13.59 16.86
CA PHE A 333 10.59 13.08 15.81
C PHE A 333 10.91 11.63 15.45
N THR A 334 12.19 11.29 15.30
CA THR A 334 12.59 9.91 15.04
C THR A 334 12.33 8.98 16.21
N ASP A 335 12.38 9.46 17.45
CA ASP A 335 11.97 8.69 18.63
C ASP A 335 10.49 8.34 18.63
N TYR A 336 9.64 9.29 18.25
CA TYR A 336 8.21 9.04 18.03
C TYR A 336 8.00 7.94 16.98
N LEU A 337 8.64 8.06 15.81
CA LEU A 337 8.53 7.08 14.75
C LEU A 337 9.06 5.71 15.20
N ARG A 338 10.20 5.66 15.85
CA ARG A 338 10.82 4.42 16.33
C ARG A 338 9.94 3.68 17.34
N ARG A 339 9.33 4.40 18.31
CA ARG A 339 8.42 3.79 19.30
C ARG A 339 7.15 3.28 18.61
N SER A 340 6.56 4.07 17.73
CA SER A 340 5.37 3.68 16.99
C SER A 340 5.64 2.48 16.08
N ASN A 341 6.68 2.53 15.28
CA ASN A 341 7.06 1.43 14.38
C ASN A 341 7.37 0.15 15.16
N PHE A 342 8.09 0.26 16.28
CA PHE A 342 8.40 -0.91 17.12
C PHE A 342 7.12 -1.61 17.60
N LEU A 343 6.15 -0.86 18.14
CA LEU A 343 4.91 -1.43 18.65
C LEU A 343 4.03 -1.98 17.54
N LEU A 344 3.94 -1.29 16.41
CA LEU A 344 3.16 -1.73 15.24
C LEU A 344 3.77 -2.96 14.52
N GLN A 345 5.02 -3.31 14.78
CA GLN A 345 5.66 -4.54 14.30
C GLN A 345 5.44 -5.75 15.22
N GLN A 346 4.82 -5.55 16.40
CA GLN A 346 4.59 -6.65 17.33
C GLN A 346 3.33 -7.43 16.94
N GLY A 347 3.33 -8.74 17.23
CA GLY A 347 2.17 -9.60 17.03
C GLY A 347 1.65 -9.68 15.61
N THR A 348 0.39 -10.04 15.47
CA THR A 348 -0.31 -10.21 14.19
C THR A 348 -1.40 -9.16 14.04
N TYR A 349 -1.59 -8.63 12.84
CA TYR A 349 -2.68 -7.70 12.53
C TYR A 349 -4.04 -8.40 12.69
N VAL A 350 -5.04 -7.68 13.18
CA VAL A 350 -6.39 -8.19 13.36
C VAL A 350 -7.30 -7.66 12.27
N ALA A 351 -7.82 -8.56 11.44
CA ALA A 351 -8.83 -8.27 10.42
C ALA A 351 -9.79 -9.46 10.29
N ASP A 352 -11.08 -9.20 10.20
CA ASP A 352 -12.09 -10.25 10.07
C ASP A 352 -12.45 -10.57 8.62
N VAL A 353 -12.20 -9.63 7.69
CA VAL A 353 -12.66 -9.68 6.30
C VAL A 353 -11.48 -9.69 5.33
N ALA A 354 -11.52 -10.60 4.36
CA ALA A 354 -10.62 -10.59 3.22
C ALA A 354 -11.42 -10.26 1.95
N TYR A 355 -10.99 -9.23 1.21
CA TYR A 355 -11.55 -8.90 -0.10
C TYR A 355 -10.69 -9.49 -1.20
N PHE A 356 -11.26 -10.42 -1.97
CA PHE A 356 -10.59 -10.95 -3.15
C PHE A 356 -10.57 -9.89 -4.25
N ILE A 357 -9.38 -9.56 -4.73
CA ILE A 357 -9.20 -8.52 -5.74
C ILE A 357 -9.60 -8.93 -7.17
N GLY A 358 -9.95 -10.23 -7.37
CA GLY A 358 -10.13 -10.80 -8.71
C GLY A 358 -8.80 -11.14 -9.37
N GLU A 359 -8.85 -11.47 -10.66
CA GLU A 359 -7.69 -11.97 -11.40
C GLU A 359 -7.26 -11.08 -12.57
N ASP A 360 -8.03 -10.03 -12.87
CA ASP A 360 -7.73 -9.12 -13.97
C ASP A 360 -6.43 -8.36 -13.73
N THR A 361 -5.68 -8.15 -14.78
CA THR A 361 -4.46 -7.36 -14.80
C THR A 361 -4.46 -6.38 -15.98
N PRO A 362 -3.79 -5.25 -15.82
CA PRO A 362 -3.03 -4.78 -14.68
C PRO A 362 -3.91 -4.28 -13.54
N LYS A 363 -3.37 -4.30 -12.32
CA LYS A 363 -4.11 -3.89 -11.12
C LYS A 363 -3.17 -3.32 -10.07
N MET A 364 -3.42 -2.08 -9.63
CA MET A 364 -2.63 -1.41 -8.60
C MET A 364 -3.34 -1.35 -7.25
N THR A 365 -4.63 -1.63 -7.19
CA THR A 365 -5.40 -1.64 -5.96
C THR A 365 -6.56 -2.63 -6.04
N GLY A 366 -7.10 -2.99 -4.88
CA GLY A 366 -8.38 -3.68 -4.76
C GLY A 366 -9.53 -2.68 -4.59
N SER A 367 -10.76 -3.18 -4.61
CA SER A 367 -11.97 -2.44 -4.26
C SER A 367 -12.61 -3.01 -3.00
N ILE A 368 -13.18 -2.12 -2.18
CA ILE A 368 -14.00 -2.49 -1.02
C ILE A 368 -15.45 -2.44 -1.46
N ASP A 369 -15.96 -3.53 -2.01
CA ASP A 369 -17.33 -3.65 -2.48
C ASP A 369 -17.94 -4.99 -2.02
N PRO A 370 -18.98 -4.95 -1.14
CA PRO A 370 -19.59 -3.76 -0.51
C PRO A 370 -18.69 -3.08 0.52
N GLN A 371 -18.99 -1.82 0.81
CA GLN A 371 -18.24 -1.05 1.81
C GLN A 371 -18.27 -1.70 3.18
N LEU A 372 -17.12 -1.80 3.82
CA LEU A 372 -16.99 -2.35 5.17
C LEU A 372 -17.55 -1.35 6.20
N PRO A 373 -18.42 -1.77 7.14
CA PRO A 373 -18.88 -0.91 8.21
C PRO A 373 -17.74 -0.41 9.11
N LYS A 374 -17.97 0.71 9.81
CA LYS A 374 -16.98 1.25 10.76
C LYS A 374 -16.68 0.27 11.90
N GLY A 375 -15.44 0.25 12.36
CA GLY A 375 -15.00 -0.55 13.47
C GLY A 375 -14.53 -1.95 13.11
N TYR A 376 -14.56 -2.30 11.84
CA TYR A 376 -13.99 -3.54 11.31
C TYR A 376 -12.73 -3.26 10.51
N SER A 377 -11.91 -4.30 10.34
CA SER A 377 -10.67 -4.25 9.56
C SER A 377 -10.64 -5.33 8.49
N PHE A 378 -9.86 -5.11 7.45
CA PHE A 378 -9.78 -5.99 6.29
C PHE A 378 -8.37 -6.03 5.70
N ASP A 379 -8.16 -7.02 4.84
CA ASP A 379 -7.07 -7.06 3.86
C ASP A 379 -7.59 -7.39 2.47
N PHE A 380 -6.84 -6.99 1.45
CA PHE A 380 -6.97 -7.54 0.11
C PHE A 380 -6.25 -8.88 0.03
N ILE A 381 -6.79 -9.79 -0.78
CA ILE A 381 -6.20 -11.13 -1.01
C ILE A 381 -6.28 -11.47 -2.50
N ASN A 382 -5.29 -12.19 -3.02
CA ASN A 382 -5.21 -12.57 -4.43
C ASN A 382 -5.30 -14.08 -4.66
N ALA A 383 -5.39 -14.47 -5.93
CA ALA A 383 -5.51 -15.86 -6.36
C ALA A 383 -4.30 -16.72 -5.94
N GLU A 384 -3.07 -16.19 -6.02
CA GLU A 384 -1.85 -16.91 -5.65
C GLU A 384 -1.91 -17.38 -4.18
N VAL A 385 -2.37 -16.53 -3.28
CA VAL A 385 -2.49 -16.87 -1.86
C VAL A 385 -3.51 -17.98 -1.62
N PHE A 386 -4.65 -17.97 -2.32
CA PHE A 386 -5.59 -19.10 -2.23
C PHE A 386 -4.95 -20.41 -2.67
N LEU A 387 -4.26 -20.39 -3.80
CA LEU A 387 -3.70 -21.60 -4.40
C LEU A 387 -2.50 -22.16 -3.63
N THR A 388 -1.74 -21.31 -2.94
CA THR A 388 -0.43 -21.72 -2.39
C THR A 388 -0.31 -21.63 -0.87
N ARG A 389 -1.12 -20.80 -0.19
CA ARG A 389 -0.90 -20.46 1.21
C ARG A 389 -2.11 -20.66 2.12
N ALA A 390 -3.32 -20.51 1.60
CA ALA A 390 -4.55 -20.51 2.39
C ALA A 390 -4.99 -21.92 2.82
N VAL A 391 -5.36 -22.05 4.08
CA VAL A 391 -6.07 -23.22 4.64
C VAL A 391 -7.21 -22.75 5.53
N VAL A 392 -8.17 -23.65 5.83
CA VAL A 392 -9.22 -23.34 6.81
C VAL A 392 -8.91 -24.03 8.13
N LYS A 393 -8.94 -23.25 9.23
CA LYS A 393 -8.84 -23.74 10.60
C LYS A 393 -9.91 -23.05 11.45
N ASP A 394 -10.71 -23.84 12.14
CA ASP A 394 -11.77 -23.33 13.04
C ASP A 394 -12.70 -22.30 12.36
N GLY A 395 -13.07 -22.54 11.10
CA GLY A 395 -13.91 -21.64 10.31
C GLY A 395 -13.23 -20.35 9.81
N HIS A 396 -11.91 -20.25 9.95
CA HIS A 396 -11.14 -19.11 9.50
C HIS A 396 -10.23 -19.48 8.33
N LEU A 397 -10.22 -18.64 7.30
CA LEU A 397 -9.12 -18.64 6.33
C LEU A 397 -7.85 -18.26 7.07
N THR A 398 -6.90 -19.16 7.14
CA THR A 398 -5.68 -19.03 7.93
C THR A 398 -4.47 -19.13 7.02
N LEU A 399 -3.53 -18.20 7.19
CA LEU A 399 -2.26 -18.17 6.48
C LEU A 399 -1.11 -18.65 7.37
N PRO A 400 0.02 -19.13 6.79
CA PRO A 400 1.11 -19.73 7.55
C PRO A 400 1.69 -18.83 8.64
N ASP A 401 1.68 -17.51 8.39
CA ASP A 401 2.28 -16.49 9.26
C ASP A 401 1.33 -15.98 10.35
N GLY A 402 0.16 -16.63 10.49
CA GLY A 402 -0.77 -16.38 11.59
C GLY A 402 -1.95 -15.48 11.27
N MET A 403 -2.00 -14.87 10.07
CA MET A 403 -3.17 -14.11 9.64
C MET A 403 -4.41 -14.98 9.52
N LYS A 404 -5.56 -14.43 9.93
CA LYS A 404 -6.85 -15.15 9.95
C LYS A 404 -7.97 -14.22 9.52
N TYR A 405 -8.87 -14.72 8.66
CA TYR A 405 -10.05 -13.99 8.22
C TYR A 405 -11.29 -14.88 8.39
N ARG A 406 -12.40 -14.31 8.79
CA ARG A 406 -13.67 -15.00 9.06
C ARG A 406 -14.62 -14.96 7.88
N LEU A 407 -14.47 -13.96 7.02
CA LEU A 407 -15.31 -13.76 5.84
C LEU A 407 -14.45 -13.46 4.62
N LEU A 408 -14.69 -14.20 3.55
CA LEU A 408 -14.16 -13.90 2.21
C LEU A 408 -15.24 -13.18 1.41
N VAL A 409 -14.90 -12.00 0.88
CA VAL A 409 -15.75 -11.23 -0.03
C VAL A 409 -15.22 -11.37 -1.46
N LEU A 410 -16.03 -11.92 -2.36
CA LEU A 410 -15.69 -12.02 -3.78
C LEU A 410 -15.97 -10.70 -4.50
N PRO A 411 -15.20 -10.37 -5.54
CA PRO A 411 -15.46 -9.20 -6.35
C PRO A 411 -16.79 -9.32 -7.13
N ASN A 412 -17.33 -8.19 -7.53
CA ASN A 412 -18.53 -8.14 -8.39
C ASN A 412 -18.14 -8.48 -9.85
N GLN A 413 -17.81 -9.73 -10.09
CA GLN A 413 -17.36 -10.25 -11.38
C GLN A 413 -17.96 -11.63 -11.65
N LYS A 414 -18.37 -11.88 -12.89
CA LYS A 414 -18.91 -13.17 -13.32
C LYS A 414 -17.85 -14.14 -13.82
N SER A 415 -16.63 -13.69 -13.93
CA SER A 415 -15.51 -14.50 -14.43
C SER A 415 -14.56 -14.90 -13.30
N MET A 416 -14.10 -16.15 -13.36
CA MET A 416 -13.05 -16.69 -12.48
C MET A 416 -12.43 -17.91 -13.16
N ARG A 417 -11.11 -18.11 -13.01
CA ARG A 417 -10.48 -19.33 -13.50
C ARG A 417 -10.96 -20.55 -12.68
N PRO A 418 -11.17 -21.72 -13.32
CA PRO A 418 -11.72 -22.88 -12.65
C PRO A 418 -10.88 -23.38 -11.46
N GLU A 419 -9.55 -23.31 -11.56
CA GLU A 419 -8.65 -23.68 -10.47
C GLU A 419 -8.76 -22.76 -9.23
N VAL A 420 -8.99 -21.46 -9.43
CA VAL A 420 -9.19 -20.51 -8.35
C VAL A 420 -10.57 -20.70 -7.71
N LEU A 421 -11.62 -20.85 -8.52
CA LEU A 421 -12.98 -21.10 -8.04
C LEU A 421 -13.06 -22.45 -7.31
N GLY A 422 -12.42 -23.50 -7.86
CA GLY A 422 -12.33 -24.80 -7.24
C GLY A 422 -11.67 -24.71 -5.85
N ARG A 423 -10.56 -23.98 -5.75
CA ARG A 423 -9.88 -23.78 -4.46
C ARG A 423 -10.72 -23.00 -3.46
N ILE A 424 -11.38 -21.93 -3.88
CA ILE A 424 -12.32 -21.19 -3.02
C ILE A 424 -13.46 -22.12 -2.56
N SER A 425 -14.03 -22.92 -3.46
CA SER A 425 -15.08 -23.91 -3.14
C SER A 425 -14.61 -24.90 -2.07
N GLU A 426 -13.39 -25.43 -2.17
CA GLU A 426 -12.79 -26.29 -1.15
C GLU A 426 -12.67 -25.58 0.20
N LEU A 427 -12.18 -24.35 0.23
CA LEU A 427 -12.04 -23.55 1.46
C LEU A 427 -13.41 -23.30 2.11
N VAL A 428 -14.45 -23.03 1.32
CA VAL A 428 -15.81 -22.87 1.84
C VAL A 428 -16.36 -24.21 2.34
N HIS A 429 -16.15 -25.29 1.60
CA HIS A 429 -16.55 -26.63 2.05
C HIS A 429 -15.94 -27.00 3.42
N ASP A 430 -14.70 -26.59 3.67
CA ASP A 430 -13.98 -26.83 4.92
C ASP A 430 -14.42 -25.91 6.07
N GLY A 431 -15.22 -24.87 5.81
CA GLY A 431 -15.85 -24.06 6.84
C GLY A 431 -15.68 -22.55 6.73
N LEU A 432 -15.04 -22.02 5.68
CA LEU A 432 -14.93 -20.57 5.46
C LEU A 432 -16.30 -20.00 5.08
N ALA A 433 -16.63 -18.82 5.59
CA ALA A 433 -17.77 -18.05 5.10
C ALA A 433 -17.40 -17.24 3.85
N VAL A 434 -18.29 -17.24 2.86
CA VAL A 434 -18.12 -16.47 1.62
C VAL A 434 -19.33 -15.58 1.36
N TYR A 435 -19.05 -14.35 0.85
CA TYR A 435 -20.04 -13.42 0.33
C TYR A 435 -19.74 -13.12 -1.13
N GLY A 436 -20.71 -13.25 -2.02
CA GLY A 436 -20.54 -13.00 -3.43
C GLY A 436 -21.69 -13.46 -4.31
N GLU A 437 -21.40 -13.70 -5.57
CA GLU A 437 -22.29 -14.31 -6.54
C GLU A 437 -21.57 -15.42 -7.33
N ALA A 438 -22.32 -16.31 -7.93
CA ALA A 438 -21.77 -17.42 -8.68
C ALA A 438 -21.01 -16.93 -9.94
N PRO A 439 -19.73 -17.26 -10.12
CA PRO A 439 -19.05 -17.08 -11.39
C PRO A 439 -19.70 -17.95 -12.48
N GLU A 440 -19.75 -17.42 -13.71
CA GLU A 440 -20.45 -18.02 -14.84
C GLU A 440 -19.48 -18.56 -15.92
N TYR A 441 -18.29 -17.97 -16.06
CA TYR A 441 -17.33 -18.31 -17.11
C TYR A 441 -15.88 -18.05 -16.71
N SER A 442 -14.94 -18.61 -17.49
CA SER A 442 -13.50 -18.33 -17.34
C SER A 442 -13.11 -17.06 -18.11
N PRO A 443 -12.24 -16.20 -17.55
CA PRO A 443 -11.73 -15.05 -18.32
C PRO A 443 -10.70 -15.45 -19.37
N SER A 444 -10.13 -16.66 -19.29
CA SER A 444 -9.12 -17.19 -20.20
C SER A 444 -9.72 -17.83 -21.45
N LEU A 445 -8.97 -17.78 -22.55
CA LEU A 445 -9.30 -18.54 -23.76
C LEU A 445 -8.88 -20.01 -23.66
N SER A 446 -8.05 -20.36 -22.68
CA SER A 446 -7.62 -21.74 -22.44
C SER A 446 -8.82 -22.63 -22.12
N GLY A 447 -8.98 -23.71 -22.89
CA GLY A 447 -10.07 -24.67 -22.71
C GLY A 447 -11.47 -24.16 -23.16
N TYR A 448 -11.55 -22.96 -23.72
CA TYR A 448 -12.82 -22.42 -24.24
C TYR A 448 -13.36 -23.27 -25.42
N PRO A 449 -14.68 -23.51 -25.53
CA PRO A 449 -15.75 -23.01 -24.61
C PRO A 449 -16.06 -23.95 -23.43
N GLU A 450 -15.46 -25.12 -23.33
CA GLU A 450 -15.85 -26.15 -22.37
C GLU A 450 -15.54 -25.75 -20.93
N VAL A 451 -14.49 -24.95 -20.71
CA VAL A 451 -14.09 -24.44 -19.39
C VAL A 451 -15.19 -23.61 -18.72
N ASP A 452 -16.02 -22.90 -19.49
CA ASP A 452 -17.13 -22.11 -18.95
C ASP A 452 -18.20 -22.99 -18.29
N LYS A 453 -18.44 -24.18 -18.85
CA LYS A 453 -19.39 -25.16 -18.24
C LYS A 453 -18.88 -25.63 -16.88
N GLU A 454 -17.57 -25.81 -16.73
CA GLU A 454 -16.96 -26.19 -15.47
C GLU A 454 -17.08 -25.06 -14.44
N VAL A 455 -16.74 -23.83 -14.81
CA VAL A 455 -16.87 -22.65 -13.93
C VAL A 455 -18.33 -22.47 -13.50
N SER A 456 -19.26 -22.47 -14.44
CA SER A 456 -20.70 -22.34 -14.18
C SER A 456 -21.21 -23.45 -13.26
N ARG A 457 -20.77 -24.70 -13.43
CA ARG A 457 -21.13 -25.82 -12.56
C ARG A 457 -20.63 -25.59 -11.12
N ILE A 458 -19.33 -25.29 -10.93
CA ILE A 458 -18.75 -25.07 -9.59
C ILE A 458 -19.43 -23.86 -8.94
N GLY A 459 -19.60 -22.77 -9.67
CA GLY A 459 -20.25 -21.55 -9.18
C GLY A 459 -21.69 -21.82 -8.73
N THR A 460 -22.47 -22.53 -9.54
CA THR A 460 -23.85 -22.90 -9.23
C THR A 460 -23.92 -23.82 -8.01
N GLU A 461 -23.05 -24.80 -7.90
CA GLU A 461 -23.00 -25.73 -6.74
C GLU A 461 -22.63 -24.97 -5.46
N LEU A 462 -21.63 -24.08 -5.50
CA LEU A 462 -21.20 -23.29 -4.35
C LEU A 462 -22.29 -22.34 -3.84
N PHE A 463 -23.01 -21.69 -4.74
CA PHE A 463 -24.01 -20.68 -4.40
C PHE A 463 -25.47 -21.19 -4.45
N ALA A 464 -25.68 -22.51 -4.52
CA ALA A 464 -27.03 -23.09 -4.57
C ALA A 464 -27.85 -22.85 -3.28
N ASN A 465 -27.19 -22.81 -2.13
CA ASN A 465 -27.82 -22.68 -0.82
C ASN A 465 -27.00 -21.74 0.08
N ASP A 466 -27.52 -21.48 1.28
CA ASP A 466 -26.84 -20.66 2.30
C ASP A 466 -25.68 -21.40 3.02
N HIS A 467 -25.46 -22.66 2.69
CA HIS A 467 -24.36 -23.48 3.18
C HIS A 467 -23.76 -24.32 2.05
N TYR A 468 -22.43 -24.49 2.12
CA TYR A 468 -21.69 -25.41 1.28
C TYR A 468 -20.64 -26.15 2.14
N GLY A 469 -20.81 -27.48 2.31
CA GLY A 469 -20.02 -28.21 3.27
C GLY A 469 -20.24 -27.72 4.70
N LYS A 470 -19.18 -27.26 5.34
CA LYS A 470 -19.23 -26.65 6.69
C LYS A 470 -19.30 -25.10 6.64
N GLY A 471 -19.09 -24.50 5.47
CA GLY A 471 -19.06 -23.06 5.29
C GLY A 471 -20.44 -22.47 5.05
N ARG A 472 -20.52 -21.15 5.28
CA ARG A 472 -21.73 -20.37 5.02
C ARG A 472 -21.56 -19.56 3.75
N VAL A 473 -22.63 -19.47 2.99
CA VAL A 473 -22.67 -18.75 1.71
C VAL A 473 -23.70 -17.64 1.78
N PHE A 474 -23.27 -16.42 1.48
CA PHE A 474 -24.11 -15.24 1.47
C PHE A 474 -24.14 -14.66 0.06
N GLN A 475 -25.36 -14.52 -0.48
CA GLN A 475 -25.54 -13.96 -1.81
C GLN A 475 -25.27 -12.46 -1.83
N ARG A 476 -24.68 -11.97 -2.93
CA ARG A 476 -24.54 -10.55 -3.18
C ARG A 476 -25.90 -9.85 -3.13
N GLY A 477 -25.96 -8.65 -2.53
CA GLY A 477 -27.19 -7.90 -2.30
C GLY A 477 -27.69 -7.97 -0.86
N ILE A 478 -27.25 -8.95 -0.05
CA ILE A 478 -27.46 -8.89 1.40
C ILE A 478 -26.55 -7.78 1.96
N VAL A 479 -27.08 -6.98 2.88
CA VAL A 479 -26.29 -5.92 3.52
C VAL A 479 -25.15 -6.54 4.31
N LEU A 480 -23.94 -6.05 4.11
CA LEU A 480 -22.73 -6.64 4.72
C LEU A 480 -22.79 -6.67 6.25
N GLN A 481 -23.43 -5.67 6.88
CA GLN A 481 -23.64 -5.69 8.34
C GLN A 481 -24.48 -6.90 8.78
N ASP A 482 -25.51 -7.26 8.04
CA ASP A 482 -26.37 -8.42 8.35
C ASP A 482 -25.58 -9.73 8.22
N VAL A 483 -24.65 -9.80 7.26
CA VAL A 483 -23.73 -10.95 7.09
C VAL A 483 -22.77 -11.06 8.28
N LEU A 484 -22.20 -9.95 8.71
CA LEU A 484 -21.29 -9.90 9.86
C LEU A 484 -22.00 -10.31 11.14
N ASP A 485 -23.23 -9.81 11.35
CA ASP A 485 -24.06 -10.13 12.51
C ASP A 485 -24.45 -11.63 12.50
N ALA A 486 -24.84 -12.17 11.35
CA ALA A 486 -25.16 -13.59 11.19
C ALA A 486 -23.98 -14.53 11.47
N LEU A 487 -22.75 -14.03 11.27
CA LEU A 487 -21.51 -14.74 11.59
C LEU A 487 -20.99 -14.46 13.01
N ASN A 488 -21.72 -13.69 13.84
CA ASN A 488 -21.24 -13.19 15.13
C ASN A 488 -19.86 -12.52 15.02
N ILE A 489 -19.64 -11.74 13.96
CA ILE A 489 -18.47 -10.89 13.79
C ILE A 489 -18.85 -9.50 14.28
N HIS A 490 -18.31 -9.11 15.42
CA HIS A 490 -18.59 -7.82 16.02
C HIS A 490 -17.47 -6.82 15.69
N PRO A 491 -17.77 -5.51 15.69
CA PRO A 491 -16.73 -4.50 15.49
C PRO A 491 -15.54 -4.70 16.43
N ASP A 492 -14.34 -4.51 15.91
CA ASP A 492 -13.11 -4.63 16.69
C ASP A 492 -12.90 -3.41 17.62
N PHE A 493 -13.34 -2.23 17.16
CA PHE A 493 -13.30 -1.00 17.92
C PHE A 493 -14.54 -0.14 17.69
N ARG A 494 -15.03 0.50 18.76
CA ARG A 494 -16.12 1.48 18.71
C ARG A 494 -15.76 2.73 19.51
N CYS A 495 -16.01 3.90 18.93
CA CYS A 495 -15.75 5.21 19.60
C CYS A 495 -16.86 6.24 19.40
N GLY A 496 -18.03 5.81 18.88
CA GLY A 496 -19.12 6.71 18.46
C GLY A 496 -19.12 6.95 16.95
N LYS A 497 -20.31 7.28 16.42
CA LYS A 497 -20.55 7.28 14.95
C LYS A 497 -19.72 8.29 14.19
N ASP A 498 -19.51 9.49 14.75
CA ASP A 498 -18.93 10.63 14.05
C ASP A 498 -17.56 11.06 14.63
N MET A 499 -16.96 10.21 15.47
CA MET A 499 -15.62 10.48 16.00
C MET A 499 -14.57 10.39 14.89
N PRO A 500 -13.67 11.40 14.77
CA PRO A 500 -12.59 11.43 13.80
C PRO A 500 -11.38 10.61 14.28
N VAL A 501 -11.64 9.41 14.80
CA VAL A 501 -10.62 8.55 15.38
C VAL A 501 -10.42 7.35 14.48
N LEU A 502 -9.18 7.16 14.04
CA LEU A 502 -8.73 5.97 13.31
C LEU A 502 -8.04 5.01 14.28
N PHE A 503 -8.01 3.73 13.93
CA PHE A 503 -7.35 2.71 14.74
C PHE A 503 -6.70 1.61 13.91
N ILE A 504 -5.77 0.90 14.54
CA ILE A 504 -5.28 -0.42 14.11
C ILE A 504 -5.11 -1.31 15.34
N HIS A 505 -5.38 -2.59 15.19
CA HIS A 505 -5.25 -3.58 16.25
C HIS A 505 -4.23 -4.67 15.89
N ARG A 506 -3.39 -5.02 16.87
CA ARG A 506 -2.45 -6.13 16.78
C ARG A 506 -2.57 -7.01 18.00
N THR A 507 -2.62 -8.33 17.77
CA THR A 507 -2.77 -9.33 18.83
C THR A 507 -1.46 -10.09 19.08
N LEU A 508 -1.18 -10.33 20.37
CA LEU A 508 -0.08 -11.17 20.85
C LEU A 508 -0.64 -12.25 21.80
N PRO A 509 0.13 -13.27 22.16
CA PRO A 509 -0.32 -14.29 23.11
C PRO A 509 -0.71 -13.75 24.51
N ASP A 510 -0.12 -12.64 24.92
CA ASP A 510 -0.24 -12.04 26.26
C ASP A 510 -0.58 -10.55 26.25
N ALA A 511 -0.84 -9.96 25.09
CA ALA A 511 -1.21 -8.56 24.94
C ALA A 511 -2.08 -8.29 23.72
N GLU A 512 -2.92 -7.26 23.82
CA GLU A 512 -3.61 -6.65 22.68
C GLU A 512 -3.16 -5.20 22.55
N ILE A 513 -2.81 -4.75 21.35
CA ILE A 513 -2.25 -3.43 21.08
C ILE A 513 -3.15 -2.69 20.13
N TYR A 514 -3.80 -1.64 20.58
CA TYR A 514 -4.53 -0.70 19.75
C TYR A 514 -3.74 0.59 19.62
N PHE A 515 -3.46 1.01 18.40
CA PHE A 515 -3.05 2.38 18.10
C PHE A 515 -4.28 3.17 17.72
N VAL A 516 -4.53 4.29 18.39
CA VAL A 516 -5.66 5.18 18.13
C VAL A 516 -5.16 6.57 17.82
N SER A 517 -5.72 7.22 16.82
CA SER A 517 -5.28 8.54 16.36
C SER A 517 -6.46 9.45 16.11
N ASN A 518 -6.43 10.63 16.74
CA ASN A 518 -7.34 11.74 16.45
C ASN A 518 -6.85 12.47 15.19
N GLN A 519 -7.68 12.46 14.15
CA GLN A 519 -7.36 13.09 12.86
C GLN A 519 -7.82 14.55 12.75
N HIS A 520 -8.37 15.14 13.82
CA HIS A 520 -8.77 16.54 13.87
C HIS A 520 -7.81 17.37 14.73
N ASN A 521 -7.77 18.66 14.47
CA ASN A 521 -6.97 19.63 15.25
C ASN A 521 -7.56 19.95 16.63
N GLU A 522 -8.76 19.46 16.93
CA GLU A 522 -9.46 19.69 18.18
C GLU A 522 -9.41 18.45 19.08
N ARG A 523 -9.45 18.68 20.38
CA ARG A 523 -9.51 17.60 21.39
C ARG A 523 -10.81 16.81 21.22
N VAL A 524 -10.70 15.49 21.31
CA VAL A 524 -11.83 14.55 21.33
C VAL A 524 -11.87 13.81 22.68
N VAL A 525 -13.10 13.58 23.16
CA VAL A 525 -13.38 12.78 24.36
C VAL A 525 -14.45 11.78 24.00
N PHE A 526 -14.18 10.51 24.22
CA PHE A 526 -15.12 9.44 23.87
C PHE A 526 -14.96 8.25 24.83
N ASN A 527 -15.96 7.38 24.85
CA ASN A 527 -15.84 6.06 25.46
C ASN A 527 -15.44 5.06 24.37
N GLY A 528 -14.20 4.57 24.47
CA GLY A 528 -13.68 3.56 23.55
C GLY A 528 -14.10 2.16 23.98
N GLU A 529 -14.67 1.36 23.08
CA GLU A 529 -14.97 -0.06 23.29
C GLU A 529 -14.02 -0.88 22.42
N PHE A 530 -13.18 -1.68 23.07
CA PHE A 530 -12.14 -2.51 22.44
C PHE A 530 -12.52 -3.98 22.57
N ARG A 531 -12.48 -4.73 21.48
CA ARG A 531 -12.77 -6.18 21.45
C ARG A 531 -11.64 -6.96 22.10
N VAL A 532 -11.64 -7.01 23.42
CA VAL A 532 -10.60 -7.60 24.27
C VAL A 532 -11.24 -8.43 25.38
N SER A 533 -10.62 -9.56 25.67
CA SER A 533 -11.05 -10.48 26.73
C SER A 533 -10.97 -9.84 28.12
N GLN A 534 -11.85 -10.28 29.03
CA GLN A 534 -11.97 -9.76 30.40
C GLN A 534 -10.74 -9.96 31.28
N GLU A 535 -9.83 -10.83 30.90
CA GLU A 535 -8.59 -11.11 31.64
C GLU A 535 -7.50 -10.05 31.46
N PHE A 536 -7.73 -9.07 30.58
CA PHE A 536 -6.79 -8.01 30.28
C PHE A 536 -7.13 -6.70 31.00
N SER A 537 -6.12 -5.88 31.22
CA SER A 537 -6.24 -4.53 31.80
C SER A 537 -5.54 -3.49 30.92
N PRO A 538 -6.14 -2.29 30.76
CA PRO A 538 -5.62 -1.28 29.83
C PRO A 538 -4.49 -0.43 30.43
N GLU A 539 -3.51 -0.15 29.57
CA GLU A 539 -2.43 0.81 29.78
C GLU A 539 -2.43 1.81 28.62
N LEU A 540 -2.07 3.06 28.89
CA LEU A 540 -1.78 4.06 27.85
C LEU A 540 -0.27 4.19 27.70
N TRP A 541 0.20 3.97 26.48
CA TRP A 541 1.58 4.16 26.10
C TRP A 541 1.67 5.34 25.13
N ASN A 542 2.28 6.43 25.58
CA ASN A 542 2.40 7.65 24.77
C ASN A 542 3.64 7.54 23.86
N PRO A 543 3.47 7.50 22.54
CA PRO A 543 4.60 7.32 21.63
C PRO A 543 5.49 8.57 21.53
N VAL A 544 4.97 9.76 21.85
CA VAL A 544 5.75 11.01 21.82
C VAL A 544 6.70 11.08 23.02
N THR A 545 6.19 10.84 24.22
CA THR A 545 6.98 10.98 25.46
C THR A 545 7.67 9.69 25.90
N GLY A 546 7.14 8.53 25.46
CA GLY A 546 7.53 7.21 25.97
C GLY A 546 6.94 6.88 27.35
N GLU A 547 6.05 7.71 27.89
CA GLU A 547 5.39 7.46 29.19
C GLU A 547 4.42 6.28 29.07
N ILE A 548 4.45 5.41 30.07
CA ILE A 548 3.52 4.30 30.22
C ILE A 548 2.77 4.49 31.52
N ARG A 549 1.44 4.42 31.46
CA ARG A 549 0.59 4.53 32.65
C ARG A 549 -0.63 3.62 32.58
N TYR A 550 -1.12 3.19 33.70
CA TYR A 550 -2.36 2.42 33.81
C TYR A 550 -3.58 3.32 33.54
N LEU A 551 -4.66 2.68 33.02
CA LEU A 551 -5.98 3.27 32.86
C LEU A 551 -6.97 2.53 33.80
N PRO A 552 -7.09 2.94 35.08
CA PRO A 552 -7.85 2.18 36.06
C PRO A 552 -9.37 2.28 35.92
N ASP A 553 -9.90 3.34 35.27
CA ASP A 553 -11.32 3.48 35.00
C ASP A 553 -11.69 2.75 33.70
N PHE A 554 -12.12 1.51 33.83
CA PHE A 554 -12.63 0.69 32.71
C PHE A 554 -13.71 -0.29 33.15
N LYS A 555 -14.50 -0.74 32.21
CA LYS A 555 -15.53 -1.76 32.40
C LYS A 555 -15.33 -2.90 31.42
N SER A 556 -15.53 -4.13 31.88
CA SER A 556 -15.43 -5.32 31.03
C SER A 556 -16.80 -5.98 30.92
N LYS A 557 -17.29 -6.14 29.70
CA LYS A 557 -18.58 -6.74 29.42
C LYS A 557 -18.62 -7.38 28.02
N GLU A 558 -19.13 -8.62 27.94
CA GLU A 558 -19.46 -9.31 26.68
C GLU A 558 -18.30 -9.31 25.62
N GLY A 559 -17.07 -9.57 26.07
CA GLY A 559 -15.90 -9.61 25.17
C GLY A 559 -15.35 -8.25 24.78
N TYR A 560 -15.80 -7.18 25.44
CA TYR A 560 -15.26 -5.83 25.28
C TYR A 560 -14.72 -5.27 26.59
N ILE A 561 -13.68 -4.49 26.47
CA ILE A 561 -13.24 -3.55 27.50
C ILE A 561 -13.59 -2.14 27.04
N SER A 562 -14.38 -1.42 27.85
CA SER A 562 -14.77 -0.04 27.56
C SER A 562 -14.14 0.90 28.57
N LEU A 563 -13.57 2.03 28.12
CA LEU A 563 -12.92 3.01 28.95
C LEU A 563 -13.02 4.43 28.34
N PRO A 564 -13.02 5.47 29.20
CA PRO A 564 -12.89 6.84 28.72
C PRO A 564 -11.52 7.06 28.09
N VAL A 565 -11.50 7.71 26.92
CA VAL A 565 -10.29 8.10 26.17
C VAL A 565 -10.37 9.58 25.83
N GLU A 566 -9.29 10.29 26.05
CA GLU A 566 -9.13 11.69 25.64
C GLU A 566 -7.85 11.81 24.80
N LEU A 567 -7.98 12.47 23.64
CA LEU A 567 -6.87 12.78 22.76
C LEU A 567 -6.94 14.27 22.39
N GLU A 568 -5.84 14.96 22.54
CA GLU A 568 -5.69 16.34 22.07
C GLU A 568 -5.73 16.38 20.52
N GLY A 569 -5.76 17.56 19.93
CA GLY A 569 -5.75 17.71 18.47
C GLY A 569 -4.52 17.01 17.84
N ASN A 570 -4.75 16.16 16.84
CA ASN A 570 -3.74 15.35 16.17
C ASN A 570 -2.92 14.44 17.12
N GLU A 571 -3.42 14.16 18.32
CA GLU A 571 -2.77 13.23 19.23
C GLU A 571 -3.09 11.78 18.84
N SER A 572 -2.10 10.92 19.09
CA SER A 572 -2.25 9.47 19.01
C SER A 572 -1.67 8.80 20.23
N ALA A 573 -2.20 7.62 20.55
CA ALA A 573 -1.76 6.83 21.68
C ALA A 573 -1.89 5.33 21.37
N PHE A 574 -1.09 4.54 22.06
CA PHE A 574 -1.31 3.11 22.16
C PHE A 574 -2.13 2.80 23.40
N ILE A 575 -3.23 2.08 23.23
CA ILE A 575 -3.96 1.45 24.33
C ILE A 575 -3.55 -0.01 24.31
N VAL A 576 -2.73 -0.38 25.29
CA VAL A 576 -2.15 -1.72 25.39
C VAL A 576 -2.86 -2.49 26.52
N PHE A 577 -3.42 -3.62 26.18
CA PHE A 577 -4.11 -4.49 27.13
C PHE A 577 -3.18 -5.65 27.48
N ARG A 578 -2.93 -5.88 28.79
CA ARG A 578 -2.04 -6.94 29.25
C ARG A 578 -2.71 -7.83 30.28
N LYS A 579 -2.38 -9.13 30.24
CA LYS A 579 -2.86 -10.10 31.23
C LYS A 579 -2.30 -9.77 32.63
N ASN A 580 -3.15 -9.92 33.64
CA ASN A 580 -2.79 -9.95 35.06
C ASN A 580 -2.38 -8.63 35.75
N ASN A 581 -2.77 -7.49 35.29
CA ASN A 581 -2.65 -6.25 36.05
C ASN A 581 -3.89 -6.05 36.95
N LYS A 582 -3.87 -6.59 38.18
CA LYS A 582 -4.90 -6.25 39.18
C LYS A 582 -4.72 -4.80 39.62
N LEU A 583 -5.50 -3.92 39.03
CA LEU A 583 -5.61 -2.53 39.48
C LEU A 583 -6.47 -2.47 40.74
N THR A 584 -5.94 -1.92 41.81
CA THR A 584 -6.59 -1.86 43.12
C THR A 584 -7.21 -0.50 43.44
N GLU A 585 -7.04 0.50 42.61
CA GLU A 585 -7.57 1.86 42.81
C GLU A 585 -8.37 2.33 41.61
N THR A 586 -9.60 2.79 41.87
CA THR A 586 -10.43 3.51 40.86
C THR A 586 -10.05 4.99 40.91
N LYS A 587 -9.37 5.44 39.85
CA LYS A 587 -9.04 6.87 39.60
C LYS A 587 -9.41 7.20 38.16
N ASP A 588 -9.76 8.46 37.92
CA ASP A 588 -10.03 8.94 36.56
C ASP A 588 -8.82 8.70 35.65
N ASN A 589 -9.05 8.13 34.48
CA ASN A 589 -8.02 7.91 33.46
C ASN A 589 -7.39 9.22 32.99
N PHE A 590 -8.16 10.30 32.96
CA PHE A 590 -7.74 11.61 32.51
C PHE A 590 -8.15 12.68 33.54
N PRO A 591 -7.35 12.86 34.61
CA PRO A 591 -7.67 13.84 35.64
C PRO A 591 -7.70 15.25 35.08
N GLN A 592 -8.68 16.03 35.50
CA GLN A 592 -8.86 17.40 35.06
C GLN A 592 -7.64 18.26 35.38
N LYS A 593 -7.16 19.01 34.40
CA LYS A 593 -6.11 20.02 34.59
C LYS A 593 -6.75 21.26 35.17
N VAL A 594 -6.23 21.71 36.34
CA VAL A 594 -6.68 22.92 37.01
C VAL A 594 -5.61 24.00 36.87
N THR A 595 -6.00 25.18 36.38
CA THR A 595 -5.09 26.33 36.32
C THR A 595 -4.78 26.79 37.73
N VAL A 596 -3.55 26.58 38.17
CA VAL A 596 -3.11 26.98 39.53
C VAL A 596 -2.64 28.42 39.57
N CYS A 597 -2.05 28.95 38.50
CA CYS A 597 -1.69 30.36 38.39
C CYS A 597 -1.51 30.76 36.91
N LYS A 598 -1.67 32.07 36.66
CA LYS A 598 -1.22 32.67 35.42
C LYS A 598 0.11 33.37 35.62
N ILE A 599 1.07 33.15 34.75
CA ILE A 599 2.34 33.84 34.81
C ILE A 599 2.18 35.20 34.14
N ASN A 600 2.07 36.24 34.95
CA ASN A 600 1.90 37.63 34.50
C ASN A 600 3.16 38.46 34.67
N THR A 601 4.27 37.82 35.00
CA THR A 601 5.59 38.48 35.13
C THR A 601 6.21 38.67 33.75
N PRO A 602 7.00 39.74 33.53
CA PRO A 602 7.66 39.97 32.26
C PRO A 602 8.61 38.84 31.89
N TRP A 603 8.74 38.61 30.63
CA TRP A 603 9.62 37.62 30.02
C TRP A 603 10.86 38.30 29.45
N ARG A 604 12.04 37.85 29.80
CA ARG A 604 13.29 38.23 29.17
C ARG A 604 13.61 37.22 28.10
N ILE A 605 13.78 37.69 26.85
CA ILE A 605 13.97 36.85 25.68
C ILE A 605 15.34 37.15 25.08
N THR A 606 16.16 36.10 24.97
CA THR A 606 17.49 36.15 24.36
C THR A 606 17.51 35.33 23.12
N PHE A 607 17.82 35.96 21.97
CA PHE A 607 17.87 35.32 20.66
C PHE A 607 19.26 34.72 20.41
N GLU A 608 19.32 33.65 19.66
CA GLU A 608 20.56 32.98 19.25
C GLU A 608 21.51 33.95 18.52
N ALA A 609 22.73 34.04 18.97
CA ALA A 609 23.72 34.93 18.39
C ALA A 609 24.09 34.52 16.95
N GLY A 610 24.31 35.51 16.07
CA GLY A 610 24.69 35.29 14.68
C GLY A 610 23.57 34.90 13.73
N LYS A 611 22.31 34.85 14.19
CA LYS A 611 21.12 34.49 13.39
C LYS A 611 20.25 35.68 12.99
N ARG A 612 20.79 36.89 12.97
CA ARG A 612 20.08 38.15 12.60
C ARG A 612 18.96 38.56 13.57
N GLY A 613 18.80 37.89 14.70
CA GLY A 613 17.91 38.34 15.77
C GLY A 613 18.51 39.54 16.55
N PRO A 614 17.74 40.14 17.50
CA PRO A 614 18.26 41.15 18.41
C PRO A 614 19.51 40.67 19.13
N GLU A 615 20.57 41.47 19.12
CA GLU A 615 21.83 41.14 19.79
C GLU A 615 21.71 41.27 21.33
N THR A 616 20.77 42.10 21.79
CA THR A 616 20.48 42.30 23.22
C THR A 616 19.14 41.66 23.57
N PRO A 617 19.01 41.11 24.79
CA PRO A 617 17.74 40.57 25.25
C PRO A 617 16.60 41.60 25.18
N VAL A 618 15.44 41.19 24.77
CA VAL A 618 14.22 41.99 24.79
C VAL A 618 13.32 41.56 25.95
N VAL A 619 12.55 42.50 26.51
CA VAL A 619 11.61 42.20 27.58
C VAL A 619 10.19 42.41 27.10
N TRP A 620 9.38 41.38 27.24
CA TRP A 620 7.96 41.43 26.91
C TRP A 620 7.12 41.28 28.17
N SER A 621 6.13 42.15 28.33
CA SER A 621 5.15 42.05 29.42
C SER A 621 4.24 40.83 29.28
N GLN A 622 4.01 40.36 28.04
CA GLN A 622 3.23 39.16 27.68
C GLN A 622 3.90 38.48 26.51
N LEU A 623 3.79 37.17 26.46
CA LEU A 623 4.22 36.38 25.30
C LEU A 623 3.36 36.77 24.09
N LYS A 624 3.98 36.83 22.93
CA LYS A 624 3.35 37.11 21.64
C LYS A 624 4.04 36.36 20.53
N ASP A 625 3.31 36.10 19.47
CA ASP A 625 3.86 35.52 18.24
C ASP A 625 4.86 36.50 17.61
N TRP A 626 6.01 35.97 17.19
CA TRP A 626 7.07 36.75 16.53
C TRP A 626 6.58 37.37 15.23
N MET A 627 5.71 36.70 14.47
CA MET A 627 5.16 37.20 13.22
C MET A 627 4.39 38.51 13.39
N ASN A 628 3.86 38.77 14.61
CA ASN A 628 3.15 39.98 14.96
C ASN A 628 4.08 41.08 15.54
N SER A 629 5.41 40.89 15.46
CA SER A 629 6.37 41.89 15.90
C SER A 629 6.52 43.02 14.89
N GLU A 630 6.58 44.26 15.38
CA GLU A 630 6.93 45.43 14.55
C GLU A 630 8.44 45.48 14.24
N ASN A 631 9.25 44.72 14.98
CA ASN A 631 10.69 44.61 14.75
C ASN A 631 10.97 43.46 13.77
N ASP A 632 11.46 43.80 12.59
CA ASP A 632 11.78 42.86 11.50
C ASP A 632 12.82 41.80 11.92
N SER A 633 13.78 42.14 12.80
CA SER A 633 14.75 41.16 13.29
C SER A 633 14.14 40.10 14.21
N ILE A 634 12.96 40.35 14.78
CA ILE A 634 12.15 39.35 15.50
C ILE A 634 11.18 38.67 14.57
N LYS A 635 10.45 39.47 13.76
CA LYS A 635 9.40 38.99 12.85
C LYS A 635 9.90 37.90 11.90
N TYR A 636 11.09 38.09 11.36
CA TYR A 636 11.70 37.16 10.41
C TYR A 636 12.85 36.34 11.03
N PHE A 637 12.89 36.26 12.37
CA PHE A 637 13.92 35.49 13.05
C PHE A 637 13.72 33.98 12.80
N SER A 638 14.83 33.32 12.48
CA SER A 638 14.90 31.86 12.33
C SER A 638 16.08 31.33 13.16
N GLY A 639 15.79 30.73 14.29
CA GLY A 639 16.78 30.24 15.24
C GLY A 639 16.13 29.97 16.59
N GLN A 640 16.96 29.75 17.61
CA GLN A 640 16.52 29.51 18.97
C GLN A 640 16.38 30.81 19.76
N ALA A 641 15.41 30.89 20.68
CA ALA A 641 15.31 31.94 21.65
C ALA A 641 15.04 31.36 23.04
N VAL A 642 15.74 31.91 24.02
CA VAL A 642 15.59 31.54 25.43
C VAL A 642 14.66 32.53 26.13
N TYR A 643 13.60 32.02 26.73
CA TYR A 643 12.62 32.78 27.50
C TYR A 643 12.82 32.56 28.98
N GLU A 644 13.07 33.63 29.72
CA GLU A 644 13.30 33.62 31.17
C GLU A 644 12.25 34.46 31.86
N THR A 645 11.63 33.90 32.88
CA THR A 645 10.76 34.65 33.82
C THR A 645 10.81 34.06 35.20
N THR A 646 10.43 34.84 36.21
CA THR A 646 10.36 34.41 37.60
C THR A 646 8.96 34.64 38.15
N PHE A 647 8.34 33.60 38.70
CA PHE A 647 7.03 33.70 39.33
C PHE A 647 6.98 32.94 40.67
N LYS A 648 6.02 33.31 41.51
CA LYS A 648 5.76 32.64 42.78
C LYS A 648 4.62 31.67 42.63
N TYR A 649 4.77 30.45 43.15
CA TYR A 649 3.69 29.46 43.19
C TYR A 649 3.72 28.67 44.52
N SER A 650 2.56 28.07 44.85
CA SER A 650 2.47 27.11 45.94
C SER A 650 2.99 25.74 45.50
N ILE A 651 3.53 24.96 46.40
CA ILE A 651 4.11 23.64 46.10
C ILE A 651 3.00 22.65 45.76
N TYR A 652 3.05 22.08 44.53
CA TYR A 652 2.20 21.00 44.06
C TYR A 652 3.07 19.84 43.55
N ASN A 653 2.57 18.64 43.62
CA ASN A 653 3.34 17.44 43.26
C ASN A 653 3.66 17.35 41.75
N ARG A 654 2.86 17.94 40.88
CA ARG A 654 3.08 17.95 39.43
C ARG A 654 2.49 19.23 38.81
N LEU A 655 3.32 19.94 38.05
CA LEU A 655 2.91 21.14 37.33
C LEU A 655 3.10 20.92 35.82
N LEU A 656 2.18 21.44 35.03
CA LEU A 656 2.30 21.55 33.59
C LEU A 656 2.37 23.05 33.24
N LEU A 657 3.36 23.43 32.45
CA LEU A 657 3.46 24.77 31.88
C LEU A 657 2.74 24.75 30.54
N ASN A 658 1.69 25.56 30.38
CA ASN A 658 1.01 25.78 29.12
C ASN A 658 1.44 27.13 28.57
N ILE A 659 2.10 27.13 27.41
CA ILE A 659 2.53 28.29 26.65
C ILE A 659 1.63 28.35 25.41
N LEU A 660 0.72 29.33 25.39
CA LEU A 660 -0.21 29.52 24.26
C LEU A 660 0.47 30.31 23.15
#